data_5e7568ec56bfb55e533d9d0340942e66
#
_entry.id   5e7568ec56bfb55e533d9d0340942e66
#
_cell.length_a   1.000
_cell.length_b   1.000
_cell.length_c   1.000
_cell.angle_alpha   90.00
_cell.angle_beta   90.00
_cell.angle_gamma   90.00
#
_symmetry.space_group_name_H-M   'P 1'
#
loop_
_entity.id
_entity.type
_entity.pdbx_description
1 polymer ?
#
loop_
_entity_poly.entity_id
_entity_poly.type
_entity_poly.pdbx_seq_one_letter_code
_entity_poly.pdbx_strand_id
1 'polypeptide(L)'
;MNNTKTQTGGFDAIPQAILDKLTRFDMPAVRGIGASDQTVEIAGVTVPVYDAEALVLGSGAAGMRAVVELHRRGVDVLVASTGLFAGTSACSGSDKQTLYTVSTDYKGDNFINYAKSLCSGGAMDFSTAYIEAVGSNDAIGGLQYLGLPLPHDDQGAILRYQTDHDEAGRATSCGPRTSKLMVKVLFEEALTLGVRILPSCSGIRIVKDTVDGEERVCGVIALHRDEKRNDYGLIYIRCQDLVIATGGPGELYRDSVYPQHCHGGLGLALEAGIELCNVTESQFGIGTPRTTFPWNLSGTYVQVMPRIYSVDAEGNERHFLKRYYRTTREMVSNTFRKGYQWPYHSTRMLDYGSSLLDLAVFREQQAGRKVYLDFLRNPEPVNDGEVFSLDDLDPDVREYLENNEALQELPIDRLFRMNPLAIELYRMHGTDLATEPLEFAMNNQHMNGGILIDDWGRTSLQGCYSVGEAAGSHGVTRPGGAALNSGQVFGKRVAIAIKRAHHEKTDTPSSLDAAKPAIQTALADADGFVSGSGRKPDAVKQEIQARMSDHAGIICTAEDVQSALQQAIQLRRDVEAEGLRCSSPSMVGQAFRWRHMTWVSEAVLTALDHYIQQGGGSRGARAICSAQGTRSPEALHEDLSRYRFVEEQPKDRDEKLIVRRTEDGIKVSAQPVDLRPTVAREFFEKGWGAYLVKEG
;
A
#
# COMPACT_ATOMS: atom_id res chain seq x y z
N MET A 1 45.62 -22.68 -16.32
CA MET A 1 44.29 -23.30 -16.27
C MET A 1 43.87 -23.32 -14.80
N ASN A 2 43.36 -22.23 -14.29
CA ASN A 2 42.78 -22.18 -12.96
C ASN A 2 41.25 -22.20 -13.15
N ASN A 3 40.67 -23.35 -12.81
CA ASN A 3 39.21 -23.48 -12.67
C ASN A 3 38.76 -22.64 -11.49
N THR A 4 38.32 -21.42 -11.73
CA THR A 4 37.43 -20.70 -10.82
C THR A 4 36.09 -21.41 -10.89
N LYS A 5 35.87 -22.34 -9.98
CA LYS A 5 34.53 -22.83 -9.66
C LYS A 5 33.76 -21.61 -9.16
N THR A 6 32.92 -21.05 -10.00
CA THR A 6 31.79 -20.23 -9.56
C THR A 6 31.12 -21.00 -8.45
N GLN A 7 31.11 -20.43 -7.24
CA GLN A 7 30.33 -20.96 -6.13
C GLN A 7 28.85 -20.79 -6.44
N THR A 8 28.32 -21.69 -7.27
CA THR A 8 26.87 -21.88 -7.49
C THR A 8 26.20 -22.56 -6.29
N GLY A 9 26.92 -22.68 -5.18
CA GLY A 9 26.60 -23.52 -4.03
C GLY A 9 25.57 -22.95 -3.04
N GLY A 10 24.88 -21.88 -3.33
CA GLY A 10 24.12 -21.20 -2.31
C GLY A 10 22.72 -21.70 -2.06
N PHE A 11 21.92 -21.90 -3.10
CA PHE A 11 20.59 -22.45 -2.91
C PHE A 11 20.62 -23.93 -2.52
N ASP A 12 21.61 -24.66 -3.01
CA ASP A 12 21.85 -26.04 -2.61
C ASP A 12 22.26 -26.17 -1.13
N ALA A 13 22.77 -25.09 -0.53
CA ALA A 13 23.10 -25.02 0.90
C ALA A 13 21.88 -24.74 1.81
N ILE A 14 20.77 -24.21 1.27
CA ILE A 14 19.55 -24.00 2.05
C ILE A 14 18.74 -25.30 2.06
N PRO A 15 18.48 -25.90 3.25
CA PRO A 15 17.68 -27.11 3.32
C PRO A 15 16.33 -26.94 2.60
N GLN A 16 15.95 -27.93 1.79
CA GLN A 16 14.70 -27.88 1.00
C GLN A 16 13.48 -27.59 1.88
N ALA A 17 13.42 -28.14 3.10
CA ALA A 17 12.33 -27.87 4.04
C ALA A 17 12.20 -26.38 4.43
N ILE A 18 13.32 -25.65 4.46
CA ILE A 18 13.32 -24.18 4.69
C ILE A 18 12.80 -23.45 3.46
N LEU A 19 13.26 -23.83 2.26
CA LEU A 19 12.76 -23.25 1.00
C LEU A 19 11.26 -23.49 0.85
N ASP A 20 10.78 -24.70 1.12
CA ASP A 20 9.37 -25.06 1.04
C ASP A 20 8.54 -24.24 2.04
N LYS A 21 9.04 -24.02 3.24
CA LYS A 21 8.37 -23.25 4.28
C LYS A 21 8.34 -21.76 3.98
N LEU A 22 9.41 -21.18 3.43
CA LEU A 22 9.56 -19.73 3.29
C LEU A 22 9.26 -19.20 1.88
N THR A 23 9.38 -20.02 0.83
CA THR A 23 9.23 -19.56 -0.56
C THR A 23 8.28 -20.42 -1.40
N ARG A 24 8.31 -21.73 -1.28
CA ARG A 24 7.60 -22.70 -2.12
C ARG A 24 6.44 -23.36 -1.39
N PHE A 25 5.61 -22.57 -0.74
CA PHE A 25 4.44 -23.07 -0.03
C PHE A 25 3.16 -22.81 -0.82
N ASP A 26 2.17 -23.69 -0.65
CA ASP A 26 0.87 -23.54 -1.24
C ASP A 26 -0.07 -22.71 -0.34
N MET A 27 -0.93 -21.93 -0.98
CA MET A 27 -2.04 -21.28 -0.30
C MET A 27 -3.15 -22.31 -0.06
N PRO A 28 -3.94 -22.17 1.04
CA PRO A 28 -5.00 -23.14 1.32
C PRO A 28 -6.07 -23.12 0.23
N ALA A 29 -6.63 -24.29 -0.07
CA ALA A 29 -7.79 -24.40 -0.95
C ALA A 29 -9.03 -23.81 -0.25
N VAL A 30 -9.69 -22.85 -0.89
CA VAL A 30 -10.87 -22.18 -0.35
C VAL A 30 -12.09 -22.58 -1.14
N ARG A 31 -13.08 -23.15 -0.45
CA ARG A 31 -14.41 -23.37 -1.02
C ARG A 31 -15.29 -22.18 -0.65
N GLY A 32 -15.80 -21.48 -1.66
CA GLY A 32 -16.78 -20.41 -1.46
C GLY A 32 -18.12 -20.96 -0.96
N ILE A 33 -18.92 -20.06 -0.35
CA ILE A 33 -20.31 -20.40 0.01
C ILE A 33 -21.14 -20.63 -1.26
N GLY A 34 -22.19 -21.43 -1.15
CA GLY A 34 -23.15 -21.69 -2.22
C GLY A 34 -24.00 -20.47 -2.58
N ALA A 35 -24.73 -20.58 -3.70
CA ALA A 35 -25.69 -19.57 -4.09
C ALA A 35 -26.77 -19.39 -3.01
N SER A 36 -27.16 -18.14 -2.74
CA SER A 36 -28.27 -17.85 -1.81
C SER A 36 -29.61 -18.24 -2.41
N ASP A 37 -30.49 -18.82 -1.64
CA ASP A 37 -31.89 -19.09 -2.04
C ASP A 37 -32.77 -17.84 -1.89
N GLN A 38 -32.34 -16.85 -1.09
CA GLN A 38 -33.05 -15.59 -0.94
C GLN A 38 -32.82 -14.68 -2.14
N THR A 39 -33.88 -14.09 -2.66
CA THR A 39 -33.83 -13.17 -3.80
C THR A 39 -34.76 -11.99 -3.63
N VAL A 40 -34.50 -10.93 -4.37
CA VAL A 40 -35.40 -9.78 -4.55
C VAL A 40 -35.60 -9.53 -6.04
N GLU A 41 -36.85 -9.29 -6.45
CA GLU A 41 -37.18 -8.94 -7.82
C GLU A 41 -37.18 -7.41 -7.99
N ILE A 42 -36.36 -6.91 -8.92
CA ILE A 42 -36.24 -5.47 -9.21
C ILE A 42 -36.33 -5.30 -10.74
N ALA A 43 -37.35 -4.60 -11.23
CA ALA A 43 -37.57 -4.32 -12.64
C ALA A 43 -37.55 -5.60 -13.54
N GLY A 44 -38.01 -6.73 -12.99
CA GLY A 44 -38.02 -8.03 -13.69
C GLY A 44 -36.65 -8.77 -13.64
N VAL A 45 -35.68 -8.29 -12.86
CA VAL A 45 -34.39 -8.92 -12.68
C VAL A 45 -34.32 -9.56 -11.30
N THR A 46 -33.95 -10.84 -11.24
CA THR A 46 -33.75 -11.59 -9.98
C THR A 46 -32.39 -11.27 -9.41
N VAL A 47 -32.35 -10.69 -8.21
CA VAL A 47 -31.13 -10.32 -7.49
C VAL A 47 -31.00 -11.17 -6.22
N PRO A 48 -29.98 -12.03 -6.12
CA PRO A 48 -29.72 -12.81 -4.91
C PRO A 48 -29.36 -11.93 -3.71
N VAL A 49 -29.82 -12.31 -2.54
CA VAL A 49 -29.55 -11.63 -1.28
C VAL A 49 -28.77 -12.55 -0.34
N TYR A 50 -27.63 -12.06 0.15
CA TYR A 50 -26.85 -12.73 1.19
C TYR A 50 -26.95 -11.91 2.48
N ASP A 51 -27.05 -12.57 3.62
CA ASP A 51 -27.14 -11.94 4.93
C ASP A 51 -25.91 -12.19 5.76
N ALA A 52 -25.44 -11.17 6.47
CA ALA A 52 -24.41 -11.25 7.51
C ALA A 52 -24.61 -10.13 8.54
N GLU A 53 -24.16 -10.32 9.78
CA GLU A 53 -24.07 -9.21 10.73
C GLU A 53 -22.99 -8.23 10.29
N ALA A 54 -21.80 -8.74 9.93
CA ALA A 54 -20.70 -7.96 9.41
C ALA A 54 -20.23 -8.47 8.04
N LEU A 55 -20.00 -7.54 7.10
CA LEU A 55 -19.38 -7.81 5.81
C LEU A 55 -17.96 -7.24 5.80
N VAL A 56 -16.96 -8.05 5.41
CA VAL A 56 -15.60 -7.59 5.15
C VAL A 56 -15.35 -7.61 3.65
N LEU A 57 -15.07 -6.45 3.06
CA LEU A 57 -14.66 -6.32 1.66
C LEU A 57 -13.13 -6.35 1.56
N GLY A 58 -12.61 -7.43 0.96
CA GLY A 58 -11.19 -7.66 0.78
C GLY A 58 -10.60 -8.71 1.70
N SER A 59 -9.81 -9.62 1.09
CA SER A 59 -9.21 -10.79 1.74
C SER A 59 -7.69 -10.69 1.88
N GLY A 60 -7.14 -9.47 1.93
CA GLY A 60 -5.75 -9.22 2.29
C GLY A 60 -5.48 -9.47 3.78
N ALA A 61 -4.25 -9.27 4.23
CA ALA A 61 -3.84 -9.52 5.62
C ALA A 61 -4.70 -8.76 6.66
N ALA A 62 -5.08 -7.50 6.38
CA ALA A 62 -5.92 -6.69 7.27
C ALA A 62 -7.36 -7.21 7.33
N GLY A 63 -7.97 -7.50 6.18
CA GLY A 63 -9.34 -8.04 6.11
C GLY A 63 -9.45 -9.40 6.78
N MET A 64 -8.50 -10.31 6.53
CA MET A 64 -8.52 -11.63 7.16
C MET A 64 -8.27 -11.56 8.68
N ARG A 65 -7.47 -10.60 9.16
CA ARG A 65 -7.39 -10.35 10.62
C ARG A 65 -8.75 -9.91 11.17
N ALA A 66 -9.43 -8.96 10.54
CA ALA A 66 -10.76 -8.51 10.98
C ALA A 66 -11.77 -9.67 10.98
N VAL A 67 -11.78 -10.49 9.94
CA VAL A 67 -12.64 -11.68 9.82
C VAL A 67 -12.45 -12.68 10.97
N VAL A 68 -11.20 -13.08 11.23
CA VAL A 68 -10.86 -14.02 12.30
C VAL A 68 -11.29 -13.45 13.66
N GLU A 69 -11.02 -12.17 13.90
CA GLU A 69 -11.34 -11.53 15.18
C GLU A 69 -12.85 -11.31 15.38
N LEU A 70 -13.60 -10.99 14.31
CA LEU A 70 -15.07 -10.90 14.36
C LEU A 70 -15.70 -12.25 14.70
N HIS A 71 -15.31 -13.30 13.96
CA HIS A 71 -15.85 -14.64 14.16
C HIS A 71 -15.58 -15.17 15.57
N ARG A 72 -14.34 -14.97 16.08
CA ARG A 72 -13.97 -15.36 17.46
C ARG A 72 -14.78 -14.64 18.54
N ARG A 73 -15.38 -13.49 18.22
CA ARG A 73 -16.28 -12.72 19.11
C ARG A 73 -17.74 -13.07 18.91
N GLY A 74 -18.04 -14.09 18.11
CA GLY A 74 -19.41 -14.56 17.86
C GLY A 74 -20.21 -13.60 16.99
N VAL A 75 -19.57 -12.84 16.11
CA VAL A 75 -20.23 -12.04 15.06
C VAL A 75 -20.33 -12.88 13.80
N ASP A 76 -21.52 -12.99 13.21
CA ASP A 76 -21.72 -13.66 11.92
C ASP A 76 -21.09 -12.81 10.79
N VAL A 77 -19.93 -13.26 10.31
CA VAL A 77 -19.13 -12.53 9.33
C VAL A 77 -19.10 -13.23 7.97
N LEU A 78 -19.25 -12.42 6.92
CA LEU A 78 -19.03 -12.81 5.53
C LEU A 78 -17.84 -12.00 4.98
N VAL A 79 -16.88 -12.67 4.34
CA VAL A 79 -15.84 -11.98 3.58
C VAL A 79 -16.11 -12.10 2.09
N ALA A 80 -16.10 -10.97 1.38
CA ALA A 80 -16.23 -10.90 -0.08
C ALA A 80 -14.96 -10.32 -0.69
N SER A 81 -14.44 -10.94 -1.74
CA SER A 81 -13.20 -10.51 -2.39
C SER A 81 -13.22 -10.75 -3.89
N THR A 82 -12.73 -9.77 -4.64
CA THR A 82 -12.59 -9.85 -6.10
C THR A 82 -11.67 -10.99 -6.55
N GLY A 83 -10.62 -11.25 -5.77
CA GLY A 83 -9.67 -12.34 -6.00
C GLY A 83 -9.01 -12.76 -4.70
N LEU A 84 -9.18 -14.02 -4.32
CA LEU A 84 -8.47 -14.60 -3.18
C LEU A 84 -6.98 -14.68 -3.53
N PHE A 85 -6.12 -14.28 -2.61
CA PHE A 85 -4.66 -14.30 -2.77
C PHE A 85 -4.11 -13.45 -3.94
N ALA A 86 -4.93 -12.56 -4.51
CA ALA A 86 -4.56 -11.70 -5.64
C ALA A 86 -4.28 -10.24 -5.23
N GLY A 87 -4.45 -9.91 -3.96
CA GLY A 87 -4.19 -8.56 -3.43
C GLY A 87 -2.72 -8.34 -3.07
N THR A 88 -2.40 -7.11 -2.70
CA THR A 88 -1.06 -6.62 -2.38
C THR A 88 -0.35 -7.48 -1.34
N SER A 89 -1.02 -7.88 -0.25
CA SER A 89 -0.43 -8.69 0.81
C SER A 89 0.08 -10.07 0.33
N ALA A 90 -0.53 -10.65 -0.71
CA ALA A 90 -0.13 -11.96 -1.24
C ALA A 90 0.82 -11.87 -2.42
N CYS A 91 0.82 -10.75 -3.18
CA CYS A 91 1.49 -10.63 -4.47
C CYS A 91 2.62 -9.60 -4.52
N SER A 92 2.66 -8.64 -3.58
CA SER A 92 3.63 -7.55 -3.59
C SER A 92 4.52 -7.61 -2.35
N GLY A 93 5.65 -6.94 -2.42
CA GLY A 93 6.54 -6.83 -1.27
C GLY A 93 7.94 -6.32 -1.61
N SER A 94 8.87 -6.60 -0.72
CA SER A 94 10.28 -6.28 -0.82
C SER A 94 11.13 -7.48 -0.41
N ASP A 95 12.45 -7.32 -0.38
CA ASP A 95 13.39 -8.38 -0.01
C ASP A 95 13.15 -8.98 1.38
N LYS A 96 12.58 -8.23 2.31
CA LYS A 96 12.40 -8.62 3.72
C LYS A 96 10.99 -8.41 4.27
N GLN A 97 10.08 -7.76 3.65
CA GLN A 97 8.70 -7.50 4.15
C GLN A 97 8.55 -7.51 5.68
N THR A 98 8.59 -6.36 6.31
CA THR A 98 8.74 -6.24 7.75
C THR A 98 7.44 -6.20 8.54
N LEU A 99 7.51 -6.69 9.76
CA LEU A 99 6.62 -6.40 10.87
C LEU A 99 7.39 -5.63 11.96
N TYR A 100 6.73 -4.77 12.71
CA TYR A 100 7.34 -4.02 13.80
C TYR A 100 6.74 -4.40 15.15
N THR A 101 7.59 -4.46 16.18
CA THR A 101 7.17 -4.34 17.58
C THR A 101 8.15 -3.44 18.32
N VAL A 102 7.76 -2.96 19.49
CA VAL A 102 8.72 -2.30 20.40
C VAL A 102 9.93 -3.21 20.59
N SER A 103 11.12 -2.67 20.43
CA SER A 103 12.36 -3.42 20.57
C SER A 103 12.64 -3.72 22.03
N THR A 104 12.79 -5.00 22.37
CA THR A 104 13.20 -5.44 23.70
C THR A 104 14.71 -5.43 23.87
N ASP A 105 15.45 -5.37 22.75
CA ASP A 105 16.92 -5.44 22.73
C ASP A 105 17.55 -4.05 22.74
N TYR A 106 16.77 -3.02 22.40
CA TYR A 106 17.23 -1.63 22.38
C TYR A 106 16.85 -0.91 23.68
N LYS A 107 17.86 -0.51 24.43
CA LYS A 107 17.67 0.17 25.71
C LYS A 107 16.92 1.49 25.55
N GLY A 108 15.77 1.59 26.21
CA GLY A 108 14.94 2.81 26.21
C GLY A 108 13.85 2.85 25.15
N ASP A 109 13.65 1.82 24.32
CA ASP A 109 12.50 1.76 23.43
C ASP A 109 11.21 1.47 24.21
N ASN A 110 10.12 2.08 23.77
CA ASN A 110 8.78 1.93 24.36
C ASN A 110 7.70 2.36 23.38
N PHE A 111 6.44 2.16 23.72
CA PHE A 111 5.30 2.50 22.85
C PHE A 111 5.24 3.98 22.47
N ILE A 112 5.65 4.89 23.38
CA ILE A 112 5.67 6.33 23.08
C ILE A 112 6.75 6.66 22.05
N ASN A 113 7.95 6.07 22.18
CA ASN A 113 9.03 6.27 21.23
C ASN A 113 8.67 5.69 19.86
N TYR A 114 8.02 4.53 19.84
CA TYR A 114 7.53 3.95 18.61
C TYR A 114 6.44 4.83 17.96
N ALA A 115 5.46 5.32 18.71
CA ALA A 115 4.45 6.24 18.20
C ALA A 115 5.06 7.54 17.64
N LYS A 116 6.08 8.11 18.32
CA LYS A 116 6.82 9.26 17.81
C LYS A 116 7.51 8.97 16.47
N SER A 117 8.09 7.77 16.29
CA SER A 117 8.68 7.37 15.01
C SER A 117 7.62 7.29 13.90
N LEU A 118 6.43 6.77 14.20
CA LEU A 118 5.31 6.74 13.25
C LEU A 118 4.84 8.15 12.85
N CYS A 119 4.81 9.11 13.79
CA CYS A 119 4.41 10.49 13.55
C CYS A 119 5.55 11.37 12.98
N SER A 120 6.75 10.84 12.76
CA SER A 120 7.95 11.64 12.46
C SER A 120 7.83 12.54 11.24
N GLY A 121 7.00 12.18 10.25
CA GLY A 121 6.72 12.98 9.07
C GLY A 121 5.65 14.05 9.23
N GLY A 122 4.88 14.03 10.31
CA GLY A 122 3.70 14.92 10.49
C GLY A 122 2.43 14.37 9.86
N ALA A 123 1.37 15.18 9.91
CA ALA A 123 0.03 14.90 9.39
C ALA A 123 -0.63 13.60 9.92
N MET A 124 -0.26 13.16 11.11
CA MET A 124 -0.76 11.93 11.75
C MET A 124 -1.12 12.19 13.21
N ASP A 125 -2.30 11.76 13.63
CA ASP A 125 -2.71 11.83 15.03
C ASP A 125 -1.86 10.91 15.90
N PHE A 126 -1.39 11.42 17.03
CA PHE A 126 -0.59 10.63 17.97
C PHE A 126 -1.38 9.44 18.54
N SER A 127 -2.69 9.57 18.76
CA SER A 127 -3.56 8.47 19.22
C SER A 127 -3.52 7.28 18.26
N THR A 128 -3.64 7.53 16.96
CA THR A 128 -3.57 6.48 15.92
C THR A 128 -2.21 5.77 15.94
N ALA A 129 -1.11 6.54 16.01
CA ALA A 129 0.24 6.00 16.10
C ALA A 129 0.47 5.20 17.39
N TYR A 130 -0.03 5.70 18.52
CA TYR A 130 0.10 5.03 19.81
C TYR A 130 -0.68 3.72 19.87
N ILE A 131 -1.89 3.71 19.28
CA ILE A 131 -2.70 2.48 19.14
C ILE A 131 -1.94 1.43 18.34
N GLU A 132 -1.34 1.81 17.22
CA GLU A 132 -0.54 0.90 16.42
C GLU A 132 0.66 0.37 17.21
N ALA A 133 1.38 1.26 17.90
CA ALA A 133 2.54 0.87 18.72
C ALA A 133 2.16 -0.13 19.82
N VAL A 134 1.12 0.15 20.59
CA VAL A 134 0.63 -0.73 21.68
C VAL A 134 0.15 -2.08 21.12
N GLY A 135 -0.65 -2.04 20.04
CA GLY A 135 -1.23 -3.25 19.45
C GLY A 135 -0.22 -4.13 18.71
N SER A 136 0.98 -3.64 18.40
CA SER A 136 1.97 -4.35 17.61
C SER A 136 2.45 -5.66 18.26
N ASN A 137 2.65 -5.67 19.57
CA ASN A 137 3.10 -6.86 20.31
C ASN A 137 2.04 -7.98 20.27
N ASP A 138 0.80 -7.60 20.48
CA ASP A 138 -0.32 -8.55 20.40
C ASP A 138 -0.52 -9.07 18.97
N ALA A 139 -0.36 -8.20 17.98
CA ALA A 139 -0.46 -8.57 16.56
C ALA A 139 0.59 -9.61 16.15
N ILE A 140 1.85 -9.41 16.53
CA ILE A 140 2.94 -10.36 16.23
C ILE A 140 2.78 -11.65 17.02
N GLY A 141 2.48 -11.58 18.33
CA GLY A 141 2.23 -12.77 19.14
C GLY A 141 1.08 -13.62 18.59
N GLY A 142 -0.01 -12.97 18.15
CA GLY A 142 -1.13 -13.65 17.51
C GLY A 142 -0.75 -14.33 16.18
N LEU A 143 0.08 -13.69 15.34
CA LEU A 143 0.56 -14.29 14.10
C LEU A 143 1.49 -15.48 14.33
N GLN A 144 2.39 -15.38 15.32
CA GLN A 144 3.26 -16.50 15.73
C GLN A 144 2.42 -17.69 16.24
N TYR A 145 1.41 -17.43 17.06
CA TYR A 145 0.49 -18.45 17.53
C TYR A 145 -0.21 -19.19 16.38
N LEU A 146 -0.56 -18.48 15.30
CA LEU A 146 -1.13 -19.05 14.08
C LEU A 146 -0.08 -19.73 13.17
N GLY A 147 1.21 -19.71 13.54
CA GLY A 147 2.26 -20.40 12.82
C GLY A 147 3.09 -19.55 11.84
N LEU A 148 3.03 -18.22 11.93
CA LEU A 148 3.95 -17.37 11.15
C LEU A 148 5.41 -17.64 11.58
N PRO A 149 6.31 -18.11 10.68
CA PRO A 149 7.62 -18.61 11.04
C PRO A 149 8.66 -17.49 11.17
N LEU A 150 8.46 -16.57 12.13
CA LEU A 150 9.44 -15.53 12.41
C LEU A 150 10.75 -16.13 12.97
N PRO A 151 11.92 -15.61 12.58
CA PRO A 151 13.19 -16.13 13.04
C PRO A 151 13.46 -15.77 14.51
N HIS A 152 14.08 -16.71 15.24
CA HIS A 152 14.46 -16.55 16.64
C HIS A 152 15.92 -16.93 16.83
N ASP A 153 16.54 -16.39 17.87
CA ASP A 153 17.81 -16.88 18.37
C ASP A 153 17.64 -18.19 19.17
N ASP A 154 18.75 -18.74 19.66
CA ASP A 154 18.75 -19.98 20.44
C ASP A 154 18.01 -19.86 21.78
N GLN A 155 17.76 -18.67 22.27
CA GLN A 155 17.02 -18.38 23.50
C GLN A 155 15.53 -18.09 23.24
N GLY A 156 15.12 -18.04 21.97
CA GLY A 156 13.75 -17.80 21.57
C GLY A 156 13.39 -16.31 21.39
N ALA A 157 14.34 -15.39 21.43
CA ALA A 157 14.09 -13.98 21.12
C ALA A 157 13.96 -13.79 19.60
N ILE A 158 12.98 -12.98 19.17
CA ILE A 158 12.79 -12.66 17.75
C ILE A 158 14.02 -11.90 17.23
N LEU A 159 14.60 -12.37 16.12
CA LEU A 159 15.68 -11.66 15.44
C LEU A 159 15.15 -10.37 14.81
N ARG A 160 15.86 -9.28 15.06
CA ARG A 160 15.48 -7.92 14.67
C ARG A 160 16.53 -7.24 13.83
N TYR A 161 16.10 -6.24 13.08
CA TYR A 161 16.99 -5.37 12.30
C TYR A 161 16.40 -3.98 12.18
N GLN A 162 17.22 -3.03 11.78
CA GLN A 162 16.87 -1.63 11.61
C GLN A 162 16.43 -1.34 10.17
N THR A 163 15.40 -0.52 9.99
CA THR A 163 14.95 -0.02 8.68
C THR A 163 14.85 1.51 8.70
N ASP A 164 14.48 2.12 7.58
CA ASP A 164 14.27 3.56 7.50
C ASP A 164 13.19 4.04 8.48
N HIS A 165 13.40 5.19 9.09
CA HIS A 165 12.55 5.75 10.17
C HIS A 165 12.39 4.82 11.38
N ASP A 166 13.35 3.90 11.60
CA ASP A 166 13.38 2.98 12.73
C ASP A 166 14.70 3.11 13.49
N GLU A 167 14.69 3.84 14.57
CA GLU A 167 15.87 4.15 15.38
C GLU A 167 16.25 3.03 16.35
N ALA A 168 15.31 2.09 16.60
CA ALA A 168 15.43 1.11 17.68
C ALA A 168 15.56 -0.35 17.20
N GLY A 169 15.63 -0.61 15.89
CA GLY A 169 15.69 -1.97 15.38
C GLY A 169 14.43 -2.77 15.69
N ARG A 170 13.26 -2.24 15.33
CA ARG A 170 11.93 -2.83 15.61
C ARG A 170 11.50 -3.89 14.62
N ALA A 171 12.18 -3.96 13.47
CA ALA A 171 11.79 -4.78 12.35
C ALA A 171 12.11 -6.25 12.55
N THR A 172 11.21 -7.13 12.13
CA THR A 172 11.43 -8.56 11.94
C THR A 172 10.74 -9.04 10.68
N SER A 173 11.18 -10.15 10.10
CA SER A 173 10.54 -10.77 8.94
C SER A 173 10.96 -12.23 8.77
N CYS A 174 10.22 -12.97 7.98
CA CYS A 174 10.62 -14.30 7.49
C CYS A 174 10.99 -14.26 5.98
N GLY A 175 11.57 -13.14 5.54
CA GLY A 175 12.03 -12.94 4.17
C GLY A 175 10.97 -12.36 3.23
N PRO A 176 11.16 -12.44 1.90
CA PRO A 176 10.34 -11.74 0.92
C PRO A 176 8.89 -12.23 0.83
N ARG A 177 8.52 -13.28 1.51
CA ARG A 177 7.16 -13.84 1.54
C ARG A 177 6.43 -13.63 2.86
N THR A 178 6.92 -12.77 3.76
CA THR A 178 6.31 -12.55 5.09
C THR A 178 4.83 -12.23 5.01
N SER A 179 4.40 -11.27 4.19
CA SER A 179 2.98 -10.90 4.10
C SER A 179 2.13 -11.99 3.44
N LYS A 180 2.68 -12.76 2.49
CA LYS A 180 1.96 -13.90 1.91
C LYS A 180 1.76 -15.02 2.93
N LEU A 181 2.76 -15.30 3.76
CA LEU A 181 2.65 -16.24 4.87
C LEU A 181 1.65 -15.75 5.92
N MET A 182 1.61 -14.45 6.22
CA MET A 182 0.56 -13.89 7.09
C MET A 182 -0.84 -14.15 6.53
N VAL A 183 -1.05 -13.90 5.24
CA VAL A 183 -2.33 -14.21 4.58
C VAL A 183 -2.64 -15.69 4.69
N LYS A 184 -1.65 -16.56 4.46
CA LYS A 184 -1.82 -18.02 4.55
C LYS A 184 -2.34 -18.43 5.94
N VAL A 185 -1.62 -18.09 7.01
CA VAL A 185 -2.00 -18.51 8.37
C VAL A 185 -3.34 -17.93 8.82
N LEU A 186 -3.67 -16.71 8.39
CA LEU A 186 -4.98 -16.11 8.68
C LEU A 186 -6.13 -16.80 7.92
N PHE A 187 -5.90 -17.23 6.66
CA PHE A 187 -6.88 -18.02 5.91
C PHE A 187 -7.06 -19.42 6.49
N GLU A 188 -5.97 -20.10 6.87
CA GLU A 188 -6.04 -21.41 7.52
C GLU A 188 -6.85 -21.35 8.82
N GLU A 189 -6.67 -20.30 9.61
CA GLU A 189 -7.47 -20.07 10.80
C GLU A 189 -8.95 -19.79 10.46
N ALA A 190 -9.22 -18.89 9.50
CA ALA A 190 -10.59 -18.58 9.09
C ALA A 190 -11.35 -19.83 8.58
N LEU A 191 -10.66 -20.69 7.82
CA LEU A 191 -11.22 -21.97 7.35
C LEU A 191 -11.47 -22.95 8.49
N THR A 192 -10.58 -23.02 9.47
CA THR A 192 -10.75 -23.84 10.68
C THR A 192 -11.94 -23.38 11.49
N LEU A 193 -12.17 -22.09 11.58
CA LEU A 193 -13.31 -21.48 12.25
C LEU A 193 -14.63 -21.63 11.46
N GLY A 194 -14.59 -22.02 10.18
CA GLY A 194 -15.78 -22.15 9.34
C GLY A 194 -16.33 -20.82 8.83
N VAL A 195 -15.48 -19.80 8.69
CA VAL A 195 -15.88 -18.47 8.16
C VAL A 195 -16.44 -18.59 6.76
N ARG A 196 -17.54 -17.88 6.48
CA ARG A 196 -18.17 -17.80 5.17
C ARG A 196 -17.38 -16.90 4.23
N ILE A 197 -17.00 -17.44 3.05
CA ILE A 197 -16.19 -16.74 2.05
C ILE A 197 -16.94 -16.70 0.72
N LEU A 198 -17.03 -15.50 0.12
CA LEU A 198 -17.59 -15.26 -1.20
C LEU A 198 -16.47 -14.79 -2.14
N PRO A 199 -15.83 -15.71 -2.88
CA PRO A 199 -14.77 -15.38 -3.83
C PRO A 199 -15.33 -14.73 -5.10
N SER A 200 -14.47 -14.13 -5.92
CA SER A 200 -14.84 -13.52 -7.21
C SER A 200 -15.98 -12.48 -7.11
N CYS A 201 -16.04 -11.79 -5.96
CA CYS A 201 -17.08 -10.84 -5.62
C CYS A 201 -16.50 -9.43 -5.45
N SER A 202 -17.02 -8.45 -6.16
CA SER A 202 -16.59 -7.06 -6.16
C SER A 202 -17.72 -6.14 -5.70
N GLY A 203 -17.56 -5.45 -4.56
CA GLY A 203 -18.47 -4.40 -4.14
C GLY A 203 -18.45 -3.22 -5.11
N ILE A 204 -19.63 -2.76 -5.52
CA ILE A 204 -19.77 -1.67 -6.51
C ILE A 204 -20.55 -0.47 -5.95
N ARG A 205 -21.33 -0.68 -4.89
CA ARG A 205 -22.09 0.40 -4.23
C ARG A 205 -22.39 0.06 -2.79
N ILE A 206 -22.14 0.98 -1.85
CA ILE A 206 -22.60 0.88 -0.46
C ILE A 206 -24.06 1.33 -0.41
N VAL A 207 -24.90 0.53 0.22
CA VAL A 207 -26.31 0.85 0.44
C VAL A 207 -26.46 1.45 1.84
N LYS A 208 -27.17 2.58 1.90
CA LYS A 208 -27.44 3.31 3.13
C LYS A 208 -28.92 3.32 3.44
N ASP A 209 -29.24 3.38 4.72
CA ASP A 209 -30.59 3.62 5.23
C ASP A 209 -30.53 4.77 6.25
N THR A 210 -31.63 5.45 6.47
CA THR A 210 -31.73 6.51 7.47
C THR A 210 -32.50 5.98 8.67
N VAL A 211 -31.83 5.86 9.80
CA VAL A 211 -32.42 5.42 11.06
C VAL A 211 -32.23 6.54 12.07
N ASP A 212 -33.31 6.97 12.70
CA ASP A 212 -33.32 8.08 13.68
C ASP A 212 -32.71 9.40 13.15
N GLY A 213 -32.78 9.63 11.84
CA GLY A 213 -32.25 10.81 11.18
C GLY A 213 -30.76 10.74 10.82
N GLU A 214 -30.10 9.64 11.09
CA GLU A 214 -28.69 9.39 10.74
C GLU A 214 -28.54 8.35 9.63
N GLU A 215 -27.68 8.62 8.66
CA GLU A 215 -27.32 7.64 7.61
C GLU A 215 -26.43 6.53 8.18
N ARG A 216 -26.79 5.30 7.87
CA ARG A 216 -26.01 4.10 8.25
C ARG A 216 -25.90 3.11 7.09
N VAL A 217 -24.90 2.27 7.14
CA VAL A 217 -24.80 1.12 6.23
C VAL A 217 -25.94 0.16 6.47
N CYS A 218 -26.52 -0.35 5.38
CA CYS A 218 -27.45 -1.48 5.41
C CYS A 218 -27.07 -2.61 4.45
N GLY A 219 -26.00 -2.47 3.69
CA GLY A 219 -25.46 -3.51 2.83
C GLY A 219 -24.59 -2.99 1.71
N VAL A 220 -24.22 -3.90 0.81
CA VAL A 220 -23.39 -3.62 -0.37
C VAL A 220 -23.98 -4.32 -1.59
N ILE A 221 -24.14 -3.59 -2.68
CA ILE A 221 -24.39 -4.17 -3.99
C ILE A 221 -23.04 -4.59 -4.56
N ALA A 222 -22.97 -5.83 -5.05
CA ALA A 222 -21.75 -6.41 -5.57
C ALA A 222 -21.98 -7.16 -6.87
N LEU A 223 -20.91 -7.40 -7.61
CA LEU A 223 -20.91 -8.26 -8.78
C LEU A 223 -20.17 -9.55 -8.42
N HIS A 224 -20.86 -10.67 -8.50
CA HIS A 224 -20.32 -11.99 -8.27
C HIS A 224 -20.20 -12.75 -9.60
N ARG A 225 -18.99 -13.03 -10.03
CA ARG A 225 -18.71 -13.57 -11.38
C ARG A 225 -19.43 -14.88 -11.67
N ASP A 226 -19.67 -15.70 -10.64
CA ASP A 226 -20.26 -17.03 -10.79
C ASP A 226 -21.80 -17.01 -10.69
N GLU A 227 -22.41 -15.86 -10.36
CA GLU A 227 -23.86 -15.67 -10.33
C GLU A 227 -24.42 -15.58 -11.77
N LYS A 228 -25.49 -16.32 -12.07
CA LYS A 228 -26.06 -16.46 -13.41
C LYS A 228 -27.58 -16.16 -13.51
N ARG A 229 -28.21 -15.77 -12.40
CA ARG A 229 -29.65 -15.42 -12.38
C ARG A 229 -29.93 -14.05 -13.00
N ASN A 230 -28.90 -13.25 -13.21
CA ASN A 230 -28.96 -12.02 -14.01
C ASN A 230 -27.68 -11.85 -14.84
N ASP A 231 -27.76 -11.04 -15.89
CA ASP A 231 -26.70 -10.90 -16.88
C ASP A 231 -25.40 -10.30 -16.34
N TYR A 232 -25.46 -9.56 -15.22
CA TYR A 232 -24.34 -8.83 -14.65
C TYR A 232 -23.67 -9.57 -13.50
N GLY A 233 -24.29 -10.65 -12.99
CA GLY A 233 -23.86 -11.27 -11.73
C GLY A 233 -24.11 -10.39 -10.53
N LEU A 234 -25.11 -9.51 -10.59
CA LEU A 234 -25.44 -8.57 -9.52
C LEU A 234 -26.07 -9.30 -8.35
N ILE A 235 -25.57 -9.02 -7.16
CA ILE A 235 -26.05 -9.53 -5.88
C ILE A 235 -26.18 -8.39 -4.87
N TYR A 236 -26.98 -8.59 -3.85
CA TYR A 236 -27.04 -7.72 -2.68
C TYR A 236 -26.56 -8.47 -1.44
N ILE A 237 -25.63 -7.88 -0.70
CA ILE A 237 -25.16 -8.41 0.59
C ILE A 237 -25.66 -7.45 1.67
N ARG A 238 -26.67 -7.91 2.42
CA ARG A 238 -27.22 -7.16 3.53
C ARG A 238 -26.33 -7.34 4.76
N CYS A 239 -25.96 -6.25 5.42
CA CYS A 239 -25.16 -6.28 6.64
C CYS A 239 -25.48 -5.07 7.53
N GLN A 240 -25.20 -5.21 8.82
CA GLN A 240 -25.31 -4.10 9.78
C GLN A 240 -24.01 -3.31 9.85
N ASP A 241 -22.87 -3.98 9.68
CA ASP A 241 -21.56 -3.38 9.72
C ASP A 241 -20.74 -3.80 8.48
N LEU A 242 -20.02 -2.83 7.92
CA LEU A 242 -19.16 -3.00 6.75
C LEU A 242 -17.72 -2.65 7.12
N VAL A 243 -16.78 -3.56 6.85
CA VAL A 243 -15.35 -3.32 6.98
C VAL A 243 -14.72 -3.23 5.60
N ILE A 244 -14.23 -2.06 5.21
CA ILE A 244 -13.50 -1.85 3.95
C ILE A 244 -12.02 -2.19 4.17
N ALA A 245 -11.56 -3.29 3.57
CA ALA A 245 -10.20 -3.82 3.67
C ALA A 245 -9.58 -4.07 2.28
N THR A 246 -9.89 -3.21 1.32
CA THR A 246 -9.65 -3.39 -0.12
C THR A 246 -8.25 -2.99 -0.57
N GLY A 247 -7.38 -2.57 0.35
CA GLY A 247 -6.04 -2.05 0.01
C GLY A 247 -6.08 -0.67 -0.66
N GLY A 248 -4.94 -0.22 -1.14
CA GLY A 248 -4.76 1.08 -1.78
C GLY A 248 -5.09 1.10 -3.28
N PRO A 249 -5.16 2.30 -3.89
CA PRO A 249 -5.53 2.51 -5.29
C PRO A 249 -4.34 2.29 -6.24
N GLY A 250 -3.78 1.08 -6.28
CA GLY A 250 -2.59 0.76 -7.06
C GLY A 250 -2.70 0.96 -8.58
N GLU A 251 -3.92 1.03 -9.11
CA GLU A 251 -4.18 1.32 -10.53
C GLU A 251 -4.12 2.83 -10.87
N LEU A 252 -3.88 3.70 -9.89
CA LEU A 252 -3.85 5.14 -10.11
C LEU A 252 -2.64 5.60 -10.94
N TYR A 253 -1.54 4.86 -10.92
CA TYR A 253 -0.28 5.17 -11.62
C TYR A 253 0.09 4.10 -12.63
N ARG A 254 0.87 4.46 -13.67
CA ARG A 254 1.36 3.51 -14.69
C ARG A 254 2.20 2.41 -14.09
N ASP A 255 3.23 2.79 -13.35
CA ASP A 255 4.14 1.87 -12.67
C ASP A 255 3.83 1.82 -11.17
N SER A 256 3.70 0.61 -10.67
CA SER A 256 3.29 0.36 -9.30
C SER A 256 3.68 -1.07 -8.91
N VAL A 257 4.03 -1.26 -7.64
CA VAL A 257 4.29 -2.60 -7.08
C VAL A 257 3.00 -3.36 -6.75
N TYR A 258 1.85 -2.74 -6.89
CA TYR A 258 0.58 -3.45 -6.70
C TYR A 258 0.32 -4.43 -7.84
N PRO A 259 -0.27 -5.59 -7.57
CA PRO A 259 -0.74 -6.46 -8.63
C PRO A 259 -1.81 -5.75 -9.47
N GLN A 260 -1.97 -6.21 -10.72
CA GLN A 260 -2.99 -5.67 -11.61
C GLN A 260 -4.39 -5.80 -11.00
N HIS A 261 -5.26 -4.83 -11.33
CA HIS A 261 -6.65 -4.75 -10.84
C HIS A 261 -6.82 -4.37 -9.36
N CYS A 262 -5.78 -3.91 -8.68
CA CYS A 262 -5.89 -3.32 -7.34
C CYS A 262 -6.35 -1.85 -7.43
N HIS A 263 -7.67 -1.63 -7.48
CA HIS A 263 -8.27 -0.29 -7.55
C HIS A 263 -8.47 0.34 -6.16
N GLY A 264 -8.38 -0.46 -5.08
CA GLY A 264 -8.76 -0.03 -3.73
C GLY A 264 -10.27 0.21 -3.58
N GLY A 265 -10.68 0.75 -2.43
CA GLY A 265 -12.06 1.06 -2.11
C GLY A 265 -12.36 2.55 -1.94
N LEU A 266 -11.39 3.43 -2.25
CA LEU A 266 -11.55 4.88 -2.02
C LEU A 266 -12.69 5.49 -2.85
N GLY A 267 -12.83 5.06 -4.11
CA GLY A 267 -13.93 5.52 -4.98
C GLY A 267 -15.29 5.03 -4.51
N LEU A 268 -15.38 3.80 -4.00
CA LEU A 268 -16.57 3.26 -3.39
C LEU A 268 -16.97 4.06 -2.12
N ALA A 269 -15.98 4.42 -1.29
CA ALA A 269 -16.18 5.25 -0.11
C ALA A 269 -16.65 6.67 -0.47
N LEU A 270 -16.00 7.32 -1.45
CA LEU A 270 -16.39 8.65 -1.95
C LEU A 270 -17.82 8.64 -2.52
N GLU A 271 -18.20 7.60 -3.29
CA GLU A 271 -19.57 7.49 -3.81
C GLU A 271 -20.60 7.45 -2.68
N ALA A 272 -20.28 6.80 -1.57
CA ALA A 272 -21.13 6.73 -0.37
C ALA A 272 -21.13 8.02 0.50
N GLY A 273 -20.27 9.00 0.18
CA GLY A 273 -20.09 10.22 0.96
C GLY A 273 -19.16 10.07 2.16
N ILE A 274 -18.38 8.99 2.21
CA ILE A 274 -17.37 8.74 3.26
C ILE A 274 -16.17 9.63 3.01
N GLU A 275 -15.66 10.23 4.08
CA GLU A 275 -14.50 11.13 4.04
C GLU A 275 -13.19 10.38 3.88
N LEU A 276 -12.26 11.00 3.15
CA LEU A 276 -10.87 10.54 3.05
C LEU A 276 -9.93 11.50 3.76
N CYS A 277 -8.73 11.04 4.11
CA CYS A 277 -7.68 11.91 4.63
C CYS A 277 -6.33 11.62 3.97
N ASN A 278 -5.47 12.65 3.93
CA ASN A 278 -4.08 12.57 3.50
C ASN A 278 -3.87 11.87 2.15
N VAL A 279 -4.80 11.95 1.20
CA VAL A 279 -4.67 11.30 -0.10
C VAL A 279 -3.55 11.87 -0.96
N THR A 280 -2.96 12.99 -0.55
CA THR A 280 -1.70 13.53 -1.11
C THR A 280 -0.49 12.67 -0.75
N GLU A 281 -0.55 11.93 0.36
CA GLU A 281 0.58 11.19 0.90
C GLU A 281 0.66 9.79 0.29
N SER A 282 1.58 9.63 -0.64
CA SER A 282 1.92 8.36 -1.28
C SER A 282 3.41 8.09 -1.12
N GLN A 283 3.79 6.82 -1.23
CA GLN A 283 5.20 6.44 -1.31
C GLN A 283 5.55 6.02 -2.72
N PHE A 284 6.68 6.52 -3.21
CA PHE A 284 7.27 6.12 -4.49
C PHE A 284 8.69 5.63 -4.25
N GLY A 285 9.14 4.71 -5.06
CA GLY A 285 10.50 4.21 -5.00
C GLY A 285 10.81 3.31 -6.18
N ILE A 286 12.05 2.90 -6.28
CA ILE A 286 12.47 1.98 -7.34
C ILE A 286 11.84 0.60 -7.14
N GLY A 287 11.36 0.02 -8.24
CA GLY A 287 10.76 -1.30 -8.29
C GLY A 287 10.74 -1.84 -9.70
N THR A 288 10.46 -3.12 -9.87
CA THR A 288 10.32 -3.70 -11.21
C THR A 288 9.03 -3.24 -11.86
N PRO A 289 8.99 -3.10 -13.21
CA PRO A 289 7.80 -2.65 -13.92
C PRO A 289 6.62 -3.58 -13.73
N ARG A 290 5.41 -3.01 -13.77
CA ARG A 290 4.16 -3.77 -13.65
C ARG A 290 3.96 -4.83 -14.75
N THR A 291 4.60 -4.64 -15.89
CA THR A 291 4.53 -5.55 -17.05
C THR A 291 5.27 -6.87 -16.84
N THR A 292 6.15 -6.94 -15.84
CA THR A 292 6.92 -8.13 -15.48
C THR A 292 6.42 -8.70 -14.15
N PHE A 293 7.26 -8.66 -13.13
CA PHE A 293 6.90 -9.02 -11.75
C PHE A 293 7.01 -7.77 -10.87
N PRO A 294 5.89 -7.07 -10.58
CA PRO A 294 5.93 -5.81 -9.84
C PRO A 294 6.41 -6.04 -8.40
N TRP A 295 7.63 -5.61 -8.11
CA TRP A 295 8.29 -5.83 -6.84
C TRP A 295 9.13 -4.64 -6.42
N ASN A 296 9.18 -4.37 -5.13
CA ASN A 296 9.98 -3.28 -4.57
C ASN A 296 11.46 -3.68 -4.47
N LEU A 297 12.34 -2.82 -4.94
CA LEU A 297 13.79 -3.03 -4.96
C LEU A 297 14.53 -2.35 -3.80
N SER A 298 13.87 -2.10 -2.67
CA SER A 298 14.54 -1.69 -1.43
C SER A 298 15.42 -2.81 -0.85
N GLY A 299 16.18 -2.47 0.18
CA GLY A 299 16.98 -3.44 0.92
C GLY A 299 18.15 -3.97 0.12
N THR A 300 18.37 -5.26 0.20
CA THR A 300 19.57 -5.90 -0.31
C THR A 300 19.80 -5.77 -1.81
N TYR A 301 18.76 -5.58 -2.62
CA TYR A 301 18.92 -5.43 -4.08
C TYR A 301 19.85 -4.29 -4.48
N VAL A 302 19.80 -3.14 -3.80
CA VAL A 302 20.68 -2.00 -4.07
C VAL A 302 21.84 -1.89 -3.07
N GLN A 303 21.72 -2.49 -1.87
CA GLN A 303 22.81 -2.54 -0.90
C GLN A 303 24.02 -3.35 -1.39
N VAL A 304 23.83 -4.22 -2.37
CA VAL A 304 24.94 -4.94 -3.00
C VAL A 304 25.60 -4.14 -4.13
N MET A 305 25.17 -2.91 -4.36
CA MET A 305 25.75 -1.95 -5.32
C MET A 305 25.93 -2.56 -6.73
N PRO A 306 24.83 -2.97 -7.40
CA PRO A 306 24.90 -3.43 -8.77
C PRO A 306 25.24 -2.26 -9.74
N ARG A 307 25.71 -2.59 -10.93
CA ARG A 307 25.83 -1.61 -12.01
C ARG A 307 24.44 -1.09 -12.40
N ILE A 308 24.28 0.24 -12.49
CA ILE A 308 23.03 0.89 -12.89
C ILE A 308 23.27 1.61 -14.21
N TYR A 309 22.42 1.34 -15.21
CA TYR A 309 22.50 1.98 -16.52
C TYR A 309 21.13 2.05 -17.17
N SER A 310 21.00 2.91 -18.19
CA SER A 310 19.78 3.00 -19.01
C SER A 310 20.07 2.60 -20.45
N VAL A 311 19.00 2.24 -21.17
CA VAL A 311 19.06 1.85 -22.59
C VAL A 311 17.99 2.62 -23.36
N ASP A 312 18.36 3.21 -24.50
CA ASP A 312 17.43 3.87 -25.40
C ASP A 312 16.70 2.87 -26.34
N ALA A 313 15.84 3.39 -27.22
CA ALA A 313 15.07 2.58 -28.17
C ALA A 313 15.96 1.86 -29.21
N GLU A 314 17.15 2.39 -29.47
CA GLU A 314 18.14 1.85 -30.39
C GLU A 314 19.06 0.82 -29.74
N GLY A 315 18.97 0.61 -28.41
CA GLY A 315 19.78 -0.33 -27.65
C GLY A 315 21.11 0.25 -27.14
N ASN A 316 21.31 1.59 -27.20
CA ASN A 316 22.54 2.19 -26.69
C ASN A 316 22.48 2.32 -25.17
N GLU A 317 23.52 1.86 -24.49
CA GLU A 317 23.68 1.98 -23.05
C GLU A 317 24.13 3.39 -22.64
N ARG A 318 23.60 3.89 -21.52
CA ARG A 318 24.03 5.14 -20.91
C ARG A 318 24.28 4.94 -19.40
N HIS A 319 25.50 5.29 -19.00
CA HIS A 319 25.90 5.29 -17.58
C HIS A 319 25.52 6.63 -16.96
N PHE A 320 24.23 6.83 -16.77
CA PHE A 320 23.65 8.15 -16.47
C PHE A 320 24.03 8.66 -15.07
N LEU A 321 24.19 7.79 -14.06
CA LEU A 321 24.48 8.21 -12.68
C LEU A 321 25.79 8.99 -12.54
N LYS A 322 26.80 8.73 -13.39
CA LYS A 322 28.06 9.49 -13.39
C LYS A 322 27.89 10.99 -13.70
N ARG A 323 26.74 11.39 -14.21
CA ARG A 323 26.42 12.78 -14.49
C ARG A 323 25.82 13.52 -13.29
N TYR A 324 25.50 12.80 -12.21
CA TYR A 324 24.88 13.35 -11.02
C TYR A 324 25.84 13.47 -9.85
N TYR A 325 26.73 12.53 -9.64
CA TYR A 325 27.62 12.45 -8.48
C TYR A 325 29.03 12.93 -8.80
N ARG A 326 29.77 13.40 -7.79
CA ARG A 326 31.14 13.98 -7.92
C ARG A 326 32.22 12.91 -7.97
N THR A 327 32.02 11.80 -7.25
CA THR A 327 32.99 10.72 -7.13
C THR A 327 32.30 9.36 -7.17
N THR A 328 33.04 8.33 -7.55
CA THR A 328 32.56 6.94 -7.51
C THR A 328 32.15 6.54 -6.11
N ARG A 329 32.93 6.91 -5.08
CA ARG A 329 32.61 6.67 -3.68
C ARG A 329 31.24 7.25 -3.29
N GLU A 330 30.97 8.51 -3.63
CA GLU A 330 29.71 9.18 -3.32
C GLU A 330 28.52 8.49 -4.02
N MET A 331 28.64 8.19 -5.31
CA MET A 331 27.61 7.52 -6.09
C MET A 331 27.28 6.14 -5.50
N VAL A 332 28.31 5.34 -5.24
CA VAL A 332 28.13 3.95 -4.79
C VAL A 332 27.61 3.89 -3.35
N SER A 333 28.12 4.74 -2.45
CA SER A 333 27.65 4.82 -1.07
C SER A 333 26.19 5.27 -1.00
N ASN A 334 25.75 6.19 -1.85
CA ASN A 334 24.34 6.60 -1.91
C ASN A 334 23.44 5.56 -2.60
N THR A 335 23.95 4.80 -3.55
CA THR A 335 23.26 3.62 -4.10
C THR A 335 23.00 2.60 -2.99
N PHE A 336 23.99 2.29 -2.17
CA PHE A 336 23.84 1.43 -1.01
C PHE A 336 22.79 1.97 -0.02
N ARG A 337 22.91 3.27 0.35
CA ARG A 337 21.97 3.91 1.28
C ARG A 337 20.54 3.90 0.79
N LYS A 338 20.31 3.89 -0.53
CA LYS A 338 18.98 3.74 -1.11
C LYS A 338 18.26 2.46 -0.64
N GLY A 339 18.98 1.44 -0.25
CA GLY A 339 18.41 0.20 0.26
C GLY A 339 17.68 0.36 1.60
N TYR A 340 18.18 1.21 2.50
CA TYR A 340 17.53 1.47 3.78
C TYR A 340 16.92 2.87 3.89
N GLN A 341 17.41 3.87 3.13
CA GLN A 341 16.78 5.18 2.98
C GLN A 341 15.69 5.13 1.89
N TRP A 342 14.80 4.21 2.04
CA TRP A 342 13.70 3.93 1.14
C TRP A 342 12.37 4.27 1.84
N PRO A 343 11.33 4.79 1.18
CA PRO A 343 11.16 5.13 -0.24
C PRO A 343 11.88 6.43 -0.67
N TYR A 344 11.56 6.94 -1.87
CA TYR A 344 11.95 8.29 -2.28
C TYR A 344 11.52 9.30 -1.22
N HIS A 345 12.41 10.21 -0.88
CA HIS A 345 12.11 11.32 0.01
C HIS A 345 12.62 12.63 -0.59
N SER A 346 11.74 13.62 -0.72
CA SER A 346 12.02 14.87 -1.43
C SER A 346 13.27 15.59 -0.91
N THR A 347 13.52 15.63 0.39
CA THR A 347 14.72 16.26 0.97
C THR A 347 16.01 15.49 0.67
N ARG A 348 15.95 14.17 0.45
CA ARG A 348 17.12 13.33 0.16
C ARG A 348 17.58 13.40 -1.30
N MET A 349 16.92 14.15 -2.15
CA MET A 349 17.45 14.47 -3.49
C MET A 349 18.43 15.65 -3.49
N LEU A 350 18.52 16.38 -2.37
CA LEU A 350 19.45 17.48 -2.15
C LEU A 350 20.79 16.96 -1.60
N ASP A 351 21.83 17.78 -1.67
CA ASP A 351 23.18 17.51 -1.12
C ASP A 351 23.76 16.15 -1.60
N TYR A 352 23.55 15.81 -2.87
CA TYR A 352 23.96 14.53 -3.47
C TYR A 352 23.43 13.30 -2.71
N GLY A 353 22.27 13.41 -2.07
CA GLY A 353 21.68 12.36 -1.25
C GLY A 353 21.16 11.17 -2.06
N SER A 354 20.71 10.13 -1.35
CA SER A 354 20.32 8.85 -1.95
C SER A 354 19.12 8.93 -2.90
N SER A 355 18.19 9.87 -2.70
CA SER A 355 17.03 10.07 -3.59
C SER A 355 17.34 10.88 -4.86
N LEU A 356 18.59 11.35 -5.01
CA LEU A 356 19.07 11.84 -6.28
C LEU A 356 19.12 10.72 -7.34
N LEU A 357 19.38 9.47 -6.92
CA LEU A 357 19.25 8.28 -7.76
C LEU A 357 17.81 8.13 -8.27
N ASP A 358 16.81 8.29 -7.41
CA ASP A 358 15.39 8.20 -7.82
C ASP A 358 15.04 9.26 -8.85
N LEU A 359 15.50 10.51 -8.66
CA LEU A 359 15.30 11.59 -9.61
C LEU A 359 15.98 11.28 -10.94
N ALA A 360 17.19 10.73 -10.93
CA ALA A 360 17.92 10.35 -12.13
C ALA A 360 17.18 9.25 -12.92
N VAL A 361 16.69 8.22 -12.24
CA VAL A 361 15.85 7.16 -12.84
C VAL A 361 14.58 7.73 -13.43
N PHE A 362 13.87 8.58 -12.69
CA PHE A 362 12.66 9.25 -13.16
C PHE A 362 12.91 10.04 -14.46
N ARG A 363 14.03 10.76 -14.56
CA ARG A 363 14.41 11.51 -15.76
C ARG A 363 14.75 10.60 -16.96
N GLU A 364 15.41 9.46 -16.73
CA GLU A 364 15.66 8.49 -17.78
C GLU A 364 14.34 7.93 -18.34
N GLN A 365 13.38 7.60 -17.45
CA GLN A 365 12.04 7.16 -17.87
C GLN A 365 11.26 8.24 -18.64
N GLN A 366 11.28 9.50 -18.18
CA GLN A 366 10.67 10.61 -18.93
C GLN A 366 11.28 10.81 -20.32
N ALA A 367 12.55 10.45 -20.49
CA ALA A 367 13.23 10.47 -21.79
C ALA A 367 12.99 9.20 -22.63
N GLY A 368 12.06 8.31 -22.21
CA GLY A 368 11.71 7.08 -22.92
C GLY A 368 12.73 5.96 -22.82
N ARG A 369 13.69 6.03 -21.89
CA ARG A 369 14.72 5.01 -21.72
C ARG A 369 14.30 4.01 -20.63
N LYS A 370 14.75 2.76 -20.79
CA LYS A 370 14.62 1.69 -19.79
C LYS A 370 15.84 1.67 -18.88
N VAL A 371 15.65 1.40 -17.61
CA VAL A 371 16.73 1.39 -16.62
C VAL A 371 16.92 -0.01 -16.05
N TYR A 372 18.17 -0.39 -15.81
CA TYR A 372 18.55 -1.75 -15.42
C TYR A 372 19.50 -1.79 -14.23
N LEU A 373 19.32 -2.82 -13.36
CA LEU A 373 20.29 -3.29 -12.38
C LEU A 373 21.02 -4.52 -12.96
N ASP A 374 22.33 -4.44 -13.04
CA ASP A 374 23.17 -5.58 -13.47
C ASP A 374 23.99 -6.10 -12.28
N PHE A 375 23.60 -7.25 -11.76
CA PHE A 375 24.24 -7.88 -10.62
C PHE A 375 25.54 -8.63 -10.98
N LEU A 376 25.85 -8.78 -12.27
CA LEU A 376 27.05 -9.44 -12.76
C LEU A 376 28.24 -8.49 -12.91
N ARG A 377 28.00 -7.19 -12.72
CA ARG A 377 29.02 -6.16 -12.87
C ARG A 377 28.98 -5.16 -11.74
N ASN A 378 30.15 -4.73 -11.31
CA ASN A 378 30.29 -3.64 -10.36
C ASN A 378 29.95 -2.29 -11.00
N PRO A 379 29.62 -1.25 -10.19
CA PRO A 379 29.38 0.10 -10.68
C PRO A 379 30.53 0.63 -11.52
N GLU A 380 30.21 1.38 -12.58
CA GLU A 380 31.21 2.08 -13.35
C GLU A 380 31.68 3.35 -12.64
N PRO A 381 32.96 3.71 -12.75
CA PRO A 381 33.50 4.91 -12.14
C PRO A 381 32.81 6.19 -12.66
N VAL A 382 32.73 7.21 -11.80
CA VAL A 382 32.23 8.54 -12.16
C VAL A 382 33.26 9.29 -13.00
N ASN A 383 34.51 9.27 -12.58
CA ASN A 383 35.61 9.99 -13.24
C ASN A 383 36.59 9.03 -13.91
N ASP A 384 37.23 9.52 -14.97
CA ASP A 384 38.32 8.82 -15.65
C ASP A 384 39.50 8.60 -14.68
N GLY A 385 39.98 7.36 -14.61
CA GLY A 385 41.08 6.97 -13.73
C GLY A 385 40.67 6.51 -12.34
N GLU A 386 39.41 6.68 -11.94
CA GLU A 386 38.87 5.99 -10.76
C GLU A 386 38.59 4.52 -11.06
N VAL A 387 38.66 3.69 -10.01
CA VAL A 387 38.29 2.28 -10.07
C VAL A 387 37.35 2.01 -8.90
N PHE A 388 36.26 1.27 -9.14
CA PHE A 388 35.42 0.83 -8.04
C PHE A 388 36.20 -0.06 -7.07
N SER A 389 36.15 0.29 -5.77
CA SER A 389 36.75 -0.49 -4.70
C SER A 389 35.83 -0.51 -3.50
N LEU A 390 35.67 -1.69 -2.87
CA LEU A 390 34.96 -1.83 -1.60
C LEU A 390 35.73 -1.16 -0.43
N ASP A 391 37.03 -0.96 -0.57
CA ASP A 391 37.87 -0.30 0.43
C ASP A 391 37.69 1.22 0.43
N ASP A 392 37.13 1.79 -0.64
CA ASP A 392 36.94 3.23 -0.82
C ASP A 392 35.46 3.68 -0.59
N LEU A 393 34.70 2.90 0.14
CA LEU A 393 33.32 3.24 0.51
C LEU A 393 33.27 4.19 1.73
N ASP A 394 32.11 4.84 1.92
CA ASP A 394 31.88 5.57 3.16
C ASP A 394 31.91 4.62 4.36
N PRO A 395 32.38 5.08 5.55
CA PRO A 395 32.61 4.21 6.70
C PRO A 395 31.36 3.41 7.14
N ASP A 396 30.19 4.03 7.13
CA ASP A 396 28.91 3.40 7.50
C ASP A 396 28.55 2.26 6.53
N VAL A 397 28.81 2.44 5.25
CA VAL A 397 28.57 1.43 4.22
C VAL A 397 29.54 0.27 4.33
N ARG A 398 30.82 0.59 4.52
CA ARG A 398 31.88 -0.39 4.69
C ARG A 398 31.64 -1.26 5.91
N GLU A 399 31.39 -0.65 7.07
CA GLU A 399 31.11 -1.34 8.33
C GLU A 399 29.88 -2.28 8.20
N TYR A 400 28.81 -1.83 7.51
CA TYR A 400 27.64 -2.67 7.28
C TYR A 400 27.98 -3.93 6.48
N LEU A 401 28.76 -3.79 5.39
CA LEU A 401 29.17 -4.93 4.55
C LEU A 401 30.09 -5.90 5.31
N GLU A 402 31.02 -5.37 6.11
CA GLU A 402 31.92 -6.17 6.97
C GLU A 402 31.11 -6.97 8.00
N ASN A 403 30.18 -6.33 8.70
CA ASN A 403 29.32 -7.00 9.69
C ASN A 403 28.44 -8.09 9.09
N ASN A 404 28.11 -8.00 7.81
CA ASN A 404 27.35 -9.02 7.07
C ASN A 404 28.25 -10.01 6.29
N GLU A 405 29.58 -9.89 6.40
CA GLU A 405 30.55 -10.67 5.62
C GLU A 405 30.28 -10.60 4.10
N ALA A 406 29.85 -9.44 3.60
CA ALA A 406 29.35 -9.20 2.24
C ALA A 406 30.38 -8.41 1.39
N LEU A 407 31.66 -8.81 1.43
CA LEU A 407 32.75 -8.18 0.70
C LEU A 407 33.19 -8.98 -0.55
N GLN A 408 32.29 -9.79 -1.13
CA GLN A 408 32.56 -10.54 -2.34
C GLN A 408 32.80 -9.60 -3.54
N GLU A 409 33.51 -10.09 -4.55
CA GLU A 409 33.91 -9.30 -5.71
C GLU A 409 32.71 -8.78 -6.52
N LEU A 410 31.70 -9.63 -6.80
CA LEU A 410 30.56 -9.29 -7.61
C LEU A 410 29.29 -8.99 -6.80
N PRO A 411 28.41 -8.11 -7.27
CA PRO A 411 27.13 -7.82 -6.62
C PRO A 411 26.26 -9.05 -6.41
N ILE A 412 26.24 -9.99 -7.35
CA ILE A 412 25.43 -11.20 -7.21
C ILE A 412 25.92 -12.08 -6.04
N ASP A 413 27.22 -12.16 -5.82
CA ASP A 413 27.79 -12.93 -4.73
C ASP A 413 27.53 -12.26 -3.37
N ARG A 414 27.56 -10.92 -3.34
CA ARG A 414 27.13 -10.12 -2.16
C ARG A 414 25.66 -10.33 -1.87
N LEU A 415 24.79 -10.28 -2.91
CA LEU A 415 23.35 -10.52 -2.77
C LEU A 415 23.09 -11.93 -2.26
N PHE A 416 23.81 -12.89 -2.81
CA PHE A 416 23.75 -14.27 -2.37
C PHE A 416 24.12 -14.43 -0.89
N ARG A 417 25.19 -13.75 -0.43
CA ARG A 417 25.62 -13.77 0.98
C ARG A 417 24.57 -13.13 1.89
N MET A 418 24.01 -11.98 1.49
CA MET A 418 23.11 -11.20 2.33
C MET A 418 21.66 -11.71 2.32
N ASN A 419 21.14 -12.13 1.17
CA ASN A 419 19.74 -12.54 1.04
C ASN A 419 19.51 -13.49 -0.16
N PRO A 420 19.84 -14.75 -0.06
CA PRO A 420 19.65 -15.73 -1.16
C PRO A 420 18.16 -15.88 -1.55
N LEU A 421 17.24 -15.69 -0.61
CA LEU A 421 15.79 -15.78 -0.90
C LEU A 421 15.31 -14.68 -1.87
N ALA A 422 15.99 -13.55 -1.91
CA ALA A 422 15.71 -12.46 -2.86
C ALA A 422 16.02 -12.86 -4.31
N ILE A 423 17.07 -13.66 -4.54
CA ILE A 423 17.42 -14.23 -5.85
C ILE A 423 16.39 -15.28 -6.25
N GLU A 424 16.08 -16.21 -5.36
CA GLU A 424 15.10 -17.28 -5.61
C GLU A 424 13.71 -16.71 -5.95
N LEU A 425 13.32 -15.63 -5.29
CA LEU A 425 12.07 -14.96 -5.59
C LEU A 425 11.96 -14.58 -7.07
N TYR A 426 12.96 -13.92 -7.63
CA TYR A 426 12.96 -13.52 -9.04
C TYR A 426 13.04 -14.73 -9.97
N ARG A 427 13.84 -15.74 -9.63
CA ARG A 427 13.91 -17.00 -10.39
C ARG A 427 12.55 -17.70 -10.48
N MET A 428 11.77 -17.72 -9.41
CA MET A 428 10.40 -18.26 -9.41
C MET A 428 9.42 -17.47 -10.31
N HIS A 429 9.76 -16.22 -10.64
CA HIS A 429 8.96 -15.36 -11.52
C HIS A 429 9.59 -15.19 -12.92
N GLY A 430 10.56 -16.05 -13.27
CA GLY A 430 11.11 -16.14 -14.62
C GLY A 430 12.29 -15.21 -14.91
N THR A 431 12.86 -14.54 -13.90
CA THR A 431 14.05 -13.69 -14.06
C THR A 431 15.20 -14.25 -13.21
N ASP A 432 16.32 -14.62 -13.84
CA ASP A 432 17.50 -15.09 -13.11
C ASP A 432 18.55 -13.99 -12.98
N LEU A 433 18.61 -13.37 -11.79
CA LEU A 433 19.57 -12.29 -11.49
C LEU A 433 21.04 -12.69 -11.63
N ALA A 434 21.33 -14.01 -11.68
CA ALA A 434 22.68 -14.54 -11.91
C ALA A 434 23.07 -14.63 -13.38
N THR A 435 22.15 -14.32 -14.32
CA THR A 435 22.39 -14.46 -15.76
C THR A 435 21.94 -13.27 -16.59
N GLU A 436 21.06 -12.42 -16.07
CA GLU A 436 20.48 -11.30 -16.82
C GLU A 436 20.27 -10.05 -15.95
N PRO A 437 20.35 -8.83 -16.54
CA PRO A 437 20.02 -7.59 -15.86
C PRO A 437 18.51 -7.50 -15.54
N LEU A 438 18.18 -6.82 -14.45
CA LEU A 438 16.82 -6.59 -14.00
C LEU A 438 16.31 -5.19 -14.41
N GLU A 439 15.28 -5.12 -15.24
CA GLU A 439 14.62 -3.84 -15.58
C GLU A 439 13.91 -3.28 -14.33
N PHE A 440 14.05 -1.95 -14.09
CA PHE A 440 13.38 -1.28 -13.00
C PHE A 440 12.92 0.14 -13.35
N ALA A 441 12.05 0.68 -12.53
CA ALA A 441 11.37 1.95 -12.75
C ALA A 441 11.05 2.65 -11.42
N MET A 442 10.69 3.92 -11.48
CA MET A 442 10.02 4.60 -10.36
C MET A 442 8.57 4.11 -10.26
N ASN A 443 8.22 3.50 -9.14
CA ASN A 443 6.92 2.89 -8.90
C ASN A 443 6.17 3.57 -7.76
N ASN A 444 4.85 3.63 -7.87
CA ASN A 444 3.99 3.85 -6.70
C ASN A 444 4.04 2.62 -5.81
N GLN A 445 4.26 2.83 -4.50
CA GLN A 445 4.57 1.78 -3.55
C GLN A 445 3.47 1.58 -2.50
N HIS A 446 2.86 2.67 -2.05
CA HIS A 446 1.88 2.69 -0.98
C HIS A 446 1.15 4.03 -0.95
N MET A 447 -0.12 4.03 -0.60
CA MET A 447 -0.85 5.24 -0.21
C MET A 447 -0.94 5.29 1.31
N ASN A 448 -0.34 6.31 1.92
CA ASN A 448 -0.37 6.51 3.37
C ASN A 448 -1.72 7.06 3.84
N GLY A 449 -2.33 7.94 3.04
CA GLY A 449 -3.70 8.40 3.20
C GLY A 449 -4.71 7.33 2.77
N GLY A 450 -5.98 7.63 2.97
CA GLY A 450 -7.08 6.72 2.66
C GLY A 450 -8.39 7.17 3.26
N ILE A 451 -9.27 6.23 3.59
CA ILE A 451 -10.53 6.50 4.28
C ILE A 451 -10.24 7.03 5.68
N LEU A 452 -10.81 8.18 6.03
CA LEU A 452 -10.68 8.77 7.37
C LEU A 452 -11.28 7.83 8.41
N ILE A 453 -10.50 7.51 9.44
CA ILE A 453 -10.91 6.67 10.56
C ILE A 453 -10.67 7.35 11.91
N ASP A 454 -11.46 6.98 12.88
CA ASP A 454 -11.22 7.28 14.30
C ASP A 454 -10.32 6.20 14.97
N ASP A 455 -10.11 6.35 16.27
CA ASP A 455 -9.34 5.40 17.11
C ASP A 455 -9.88 3.95 17.11
N TRP A 456 -11.09 3.72 16.66
CA TRP A 456 -11.75 2.42 16.57
C TRP A 456 -11.90 1.91 15.13
N GLY A 457 -11.31 2.61 14.15
CA GLY A 457 -11.43 2.29 12.74
C GLY A 457 -12.79 2.64 12.13
N ARG A 458 -13.64 3.44 12.83
CA ARG A 458 -14.93 3.91 12.32
C ARG A 458 -14.72 5.01 11.30
N THR A 459 -15.52 5.00 10.25
CA THR A 459 -15.55 6.07 9.24
C THR A 459 -16.61 7.14 9.57
N SER A 460 -16.75 8.14 8.71
CA SER A 460 -17.83 9.15 8.82
C SER A 460 -19.23 8.59 8.55
N LEU A 461 -19.38 7.37 8.05
CA LEU A 461 -20.66 6.70 7.84
C LEU A 461 -20.89 5.66 8.96
N GLN A 462 -22.03 5.76 9.65
CA GLN A 462 -22.36 4.86 10.75
C GLN A 462 -22.42 3.38 10.28
N GLY A 463 -21.84 2.45 11.04
CA GLY A 463 -21.74 1.03 10.69
C GLY A 463 -20.70 0.74 9.60
N CYS A 464 -19.89 1.73 9.20
CA CYS A 464 -18.80 1.54 8.25
C CYS A 464 -17.44 1.76 8.93
N TYR A 465 -16.52 0.84 8.65
CA TYR A 465 -15.17 0.79 9.21
C TYR A 465 -14.16 0.61 8.07
N SER A 466 -12.90 0.99 8.31
CA SER A 466 -11.83 0.72 7.37
C SER A 466 -10.56 0.24 8.06
N VAL A 467 -9.83 -0.69 7.42
CA VAL A 467 -8.60 -1.28 7.97
C VAL A 467 -7.54 -1.49 6.88
N GLY A 468 -6.29 -1.56 7.30
CA GLY A 468 -5.14 -1.71 6.40
C GLY A 468 -4.93 -0.48 5.53
N GLU A 469 -4.39 -0.66 4.35
CA GLU A 469 -4.04 0.45 3.44
C GLU A 469 -5.27 1.18 2.85
N ALA A 470 -6.47 0.62 2.96
CA ALA A 470 -7.70 1.34 2.60
C ALA A 470 -7.99 2.48 3.60
N ALA A 471 -7.52 2.35 4.84
CA ALA A 471 -7.65 3.35 5.88
C ALA A 471 -6.48 4.35 5.84
N GLY A 472 -6.77 5.63 5.99
CA GLY A 472 -5.76 6.68 6.13
C GLY A 472 -5.13 6.70 7.52
N SER A 473 -4.50 5.60 7.91
CA SER A 473 -3.93 5.41 9.24
C SER A 473 -2.50 5.95 9.38
N HIS A 474 -1.91 6.50 8.32
CA HIS A 474 -0.56 7.04 8.33
C HIS A 474 -0.54 8.52 7.93
N GLY A 475 0.53 9.21 8.36
CA GLY A 475 0.84 10.58 7.93
C GLY A 475 1.75 10.62 6.70
N VAL A 476 2.61 11.64 6.65
CA VAL A 476 3.54 11.86 5.54
C VAL A 476 4.54 10.71 5.39
N THR A 477 5.06 10.20 6.51
CA THR A 477 5.97 9.05 6.51
C THR A 477 5.29 7.80 7.06
N ARG A 478 5.64 6.67 6.50
CA ARG A 478 5.25 5.35 6.98
C ARG A 478 6.48 4.46 7.03
N PRO A 479 7.01 4.15 8.22
CA PRO A 479 8.10 3.20 8.39
C PRO A 479 7.74 1.82 7.81
N GLY A 480 8.74 1.06 7.36
CA GLY A 480 8.54 -0.16 6.58
C GLY A 480 7.54 -1.15 7.17
N GLY A 481 7.66 -1.49 8.45
CA GLY A 481 6.82 -2.46 9.13
C GLY A 481 5.39 -1.99 9.43
N ALA A 482 5.15 -0.68 9.48
CA ALA A 482 3.84 -0.10 9.78
C ALA A 482 2.75 -0.49 8.76
N ALA A 483 3.12 -0.74 7.50
CA ALA A 483 2.17 -1.16 6.47
C ALA A 483 1.41 -2.45 6.82
N LEU A 484 2.08 -3.41 7.45
CA LEU A 484 1.46 -4.66 7.86
C LEU A 484 0.83 -4.53 9.26
N ASN A 485 1.49 -3.80 10.16
CA ASN A 485 1.05 -3.65 11.55
C ASN A 485 -0.29 -2.94 11.67
N SER A 486 -0.50 -1.80 11.00
CA SER A 486 -1.74 -1.05 11.11
C SER A 486 -2.95 -1.93 10.76
N GLY A 487 -2.84 -2.73 9.69
CA GLY A 487 -3.89 -3.67 9.29
C GLY A 487 -4.17 -4.76 10.33
N GLN A 488 -3.16 -5.27 11.01
CA GLN A 488 -3.33 -6.29 12.06
C GLN A 488 -3.94 -5.69 13.33
N VAL A 489 -3.45 -4.53 13.74
CA VAL A 489 -3.91 -3.83 14.95
C VAL A 489 -5.34 -3.34 14.78
N PHE A 490 -5.63 -2.58 13.72
CA PHE A 490 -6.98 -2.06 13.47
C PHE A 490 -7.97 -3.15 13.08
N GLY A 491 -7.55 -4.23 12.41
CA GLY A 491 -8.41 -5.39 12.16
C GLY A 491 -9.00 -6.00 13.43
N LYS A 492 -8.16 -6.17 14.46
CA LYS A 492 -8.63 -6.61 15.80
C LYS A 492 -9.49 -5.55 16.48
N ARG A 493 -9.08 -4.29 16.41
CA ARG A 493 -9.74 -3.17 17.08
C ARG A 493 -11.15 -2.91 16.53
N VAL A 494 -11.33 -2.98 15.22
CA VAL A 494 -12.65 -2.90 14.56
C VAL A 494 -13.56 -4.04 15.02
N ALA A 495 -13.06 -5.26 15.13
CA ALA A 495 -13.86 -6.38 15.62
C ALA A 495 -14.36 -6.18 17.07
N ILE A 496 -13.55 -5.57 17.93
CA ILE A 496 -13.96 -5.17 19.27
C ILE A 496 -15.04 -4.09 19.21
N ALA A 497 -14.87 -3.06 18.37
CA ALA A 497 -15.82 -1.96 18.22
C ALA A 497 -17.19 -2.45 17.72
N ILE A 498 -17.20 -3.32 16.70
CA ILE A 498 -18.43 -3.92 16.16
C ILE A 498 -19.14 -4.76 17.23
N LYS A 499 -18.39 -5.62 17.96
CA LYS A 499 -18.99 -6.46 19.02
C LYS A 499 -19.63 -5.60 20.11
N ARG A 500 -18.97 -4.53 20.55
CA ARG A 500 -19.53 -3.61 21.55
C ARG A 500 -20.79 -2.90 21.03
N ALA A 501 -20.77 -2.45 19.78
CA ALA A 501 -21.95 -1.81 19.17
C ALA A 501 -23.15 -2.77 19.06
N HIS A 502 -22.93 -4.08 18.87
CA HIS A 502 -24.00 -5.09 18.85
C HIS A 502 -24.65 -5.31 20.22
N HIS A 503 -23.92 -5.14 21.33
CA HIS A 503 -24.52 -5.21 22.68
C HIS A 503 -25.45 -4.03 22.98
N GLU A 504 -25.28 -2.90 22.29
CA GLU A 504 -26.05 -1.68 22.50
C GLU A 504 -27.25 -1.55 21.55
N LYS A 505 -27.31 -2.38 20.48
CA LYS A 505 -28.37 -2.35 19.44
C LYS A 505 -29.43 -3.40 19.65
N THR A 506 -30.69 -3.03 19.49
CA THR A 506 -31.78 -3.98 19.27
C THR A 506 -31.72 -4.50 17.85
N ASP A 507 -31.64 -5.83 17.68
CA ASP A 507 -31.53 -6.57 16.42
C ASP A 507 -32.73 -6.34 15.48
N THR A 508 -32.73 -5.27 14.70
CA THR A 508 -33.64 -5.17 13.57
C THR A 508 -32.81 -5.13 12.29
N PRO A 509 -32.79 -6.22 11.50
CA PRO A 509 -32.18 -6.17 10.17
C PRO A 509 -32.80 -5.02 9.36
N SER A 510 -31.97 -4.27 8.62
CA SER A 510 -32.45 -3.26 7.71
C SER A 510 -33.44 -3.86 6.71
N SER A 511 -34.50 -3.14 6.40
CA SER A 511 -35.50 -3.60 5.42
C SER A 511 -34.87 -3.78 4.04
N LEU A 512 -35.23 -4.86 3.35
CA LEU A 512 -34.89 -5.02 1.93
C LEU A 512 -35.41 -3.88 1.07
N ASP A 513 -36.50 -3.20 1.52
CA ASP A 513 -37.09 -2.09 0.80
C ASP A 513 -36.12 -0.87 0.71
N ALA A 514 -35.30 -0.64 1.71
CA ALA A 514 -34.26 0.41 1.67
C ALA A 514 -33.21 0.16 0.57
N ALA A 515 -32.95 -1.09 0.21
CA ALA A 515 -31.97 -1.45 -0.81
C ALA A 515 -32.51 -1.32 -2.26
N LYS A 516 -33.83 -1.42 -2.47
CA LYS A 516 -34.44 -1.46 -3.80
C LYS A 516 -34.05 -0.31 -4.70
N PRO A 517 -34.07 0.99 -4.28
CA PRO A 517 -33.66 2.10 -5.13
C PRO A 517 -32.19 2.03 -5.55
N ALA A 518 -31.32 1.63 -4.64
CA ALA A 518 -29.89 1.49 -4.94
C ALA A 518 -29.60 0.33 -5.90
N ILE A 519 -30.31 -0.80 -5.77
CA ILE A 519 -30.22 -1.94 -6.69
C ILE A 519 -30.74 -1.52 -8.08
N GLN A 520 -31.87 -0.81 -8.14
CA GLN A 520 -32.42 -0.31 -9.41
C GLN A 520 -31.45 0.64 -10.12
N THR A 521 -30.80 1.53 -9.38
CA THR A 521 -29.78 2.42 -9.93
C THR A 521 -28.56 1.64 -10.43
N ALA A 522 -28.09 0.61 -9.69
CA ALA A 522 -26.96 -0.21 -10.12
C ALA A 522 -27.27 -1.02 -11.39
N LEU A 523 -28.50 -1.52 -11.54
CA LEU A 523 -28.97 -2.18 -12.77
C LEU A 523 -29.01 -1.19 -13.92
N ALA A 524 -29.59 0.00 -13.75
CA ALA A 524 -29.64 1.03 -14.78
C ALA A 524 -28.23 1.48 -15.22
N ASP A 525 -27.29 1.62 -14.28
CA ASP A 525 -25.89 1.89 -14.60
C ASP A 525 -25.28 0.76 -15.45
N ALA A 526 -25.51 -0.51 -15.06
CA ALA A 526 -25.00 -1.67 -15.78
C ALA A 526 -25.56 -1.77 -17.20
N ASP A 527 -26.87 -1.56 -17.36
CA ASP A 527 -27.53 -1.48 -18.66
C ASP A 527 -26.95 -0.35 -19.50
N GLY A 528 -26.76 0.82 -18.91
CA GLY A 528 -26.13 1.98 -19.55
C GLY A 528 -24.72 1.71 -20.03
N PHE A 529 -23.93 0.93 -19.29
CA PHE A 529 -22.56 0.56 -19.70
C PHE A 529 -22.55 -0.41 -20.89
N VAL A 530 -23.53 -1.28 -21.01
CA VAL A 530 -23.60 -2.24 -22.13
C VAL A 530 -24.22 -1.62 -23.38
N SER A 531 -25.24 -0.78 -23.22
CA SER A 531 -25.97 -0.14 -24.33
C SER A 531 -25.41 1.23 -24.75
N GLY A 532 -24.56 1.83 -23.89
CA GLY A 532 -24.08 3.19 -24.07
C GLY A 532 -23.01 3.37 -25.15
N SER A 533 -22.77 4.64 -25.50
CA SER A 533 -21.77 5.07 -26.51
C SER A 533 -20.52 5.73 -25.90
N GLY A 534 -20.43 5.81 -24.56
CA GLY A 534 -19.34 6.47 -23.85
C GLY A 534 -17.95 5.85 -24.07
N ARG A 535 -16.98 6.32 -23.33
CA ARG A 535 -15.56 5.89 -23.44
C ARG A 535 -15.38 4.45 -22.95
N LYS A 536 -14.40 3.75 -23.53
CA LYS A 536 -14.01 2.42 -23.03
C LYS A 536 -13.30 2.55 -21.68
N PRO A 537 -13.50 1.62 -20.71
CA PRO A 537 -12.77 1.62 -19.44
C PRO A 537 -11.25 1.69 -19.59
N ASP A 538 -10.65 1.00 -20.58
CA ASP A 538 -9.21 1.02 -20.83
C ASP A 538 -8.70 2.40 -21.30
N ALA A 539 -9.50 3.17 -22.03
CA ALA A 539 -9.12 4.53 -22.42
C ALA A 539 -9.11 5.47 -21.20
N VAL A 540 -10.09 5.33 -20.30
CA VAL A 540 -10.12 6.05 -19.02
C VAL A 540 -8.94 5.66 -18.14
N LYS A 541 -8.60 4.37 -18.07
CA LYS A 541 -7.42 3.86 -17.39
C LYS A 541 -6.14 4.55 -17.88
N GLN A 542 -5.89 4.49 -19.16
CA GLN A 542 -4.67 5.05 -19.77
C GLN A 542 -4.53 6.56 -19.49
N GLU A 543 -5.63 7.30 -19.59
CA GLU A 543 -5.63 8.74 -19.32
C GLU A 543 -5.35 9.05 -17.84
N ILE A 544 -6.02 8.36 -16.90
CA ILE A 544 -5.78 8.53 -15.46
C ILE A 544 -4.33 8.20 -15.13
N GLN A 545 -3.83 7.05 -15.57
CA GLN A 545 -2.48 6.59 -15.27
C GLN A 545 -1.40 7.51 -15.84
N ALA A 546 -1.59 8.00 -17.06
CA ALA A 546 -0.66 8.97 -17.65
C ALA A 546 -0.64 10.27 -16.85
N ARG A 547 -1.79 10.90 -16.66
CA ARG A 547 -1.93 12.16 -15.93
C ARG A 547 -1.37 12.08 -14.50
N MET A 548 -1.70 11.03 -13.76
CA MET A 548 -1.25 10.88 -12.38
C MET A 548 0.26 10.63 -12.27
N SER A 549 0.82 9.80 -13.17
CA SER A 549 2.26 9.53 -13.19
C SER A 549 3.09 10.74 -13.62
N ASP A 550 2.57 11.54 -14.54
CA ASP A 550 3.32 12.67 -15.11
C ASP A 550 3.23 13.93 -14.23
N HIS A 551 2.09 14.15 -13.52
CA HIS A 551 1.81 15.42 -12.83
C HIS A 551 1.52 15.29 -11.33
N ALA A 552 1.28 14.10 -10.81
CA ALA A 552 1.00 13.83 -9.39
C ALA A 552 1.89 12.71 -8.82
N GLY A 553 3.10 12.57 -9.37
CA GLY A 553 4.16 11.65 -8.92
C GLY A 553 5.11 12.29 -7.92
N ILE A 554 6.41 12.00 -8.07
CA ILE A 554 7.47 12.51 -7.18
C ILE A 554 7.79 13.98 -7.36
N ILE A 555 7.54 14.56 -8.54
CA ILE A 555 7.77 15.97 -8.86
C ILE A 555 6.42 16.60 -9.19
N CYS A 556 6.09 17.69 -8.51
CA CYS A 556 4.84 18.42 -8.68
C CYS A 556 5.13 19.93 -8.83
N THR A 557 4.49 20.58 -9.79
CA THR A 557 4.46 22.05 -9.94
C THR A 557 3.02 22.53 -9.84
N ALA A 558 2.81 23.79 -9.47
CA ALA A 558 1.46 24.35 -9.37
C ALA A 558 0.73 24.30 -10.72
N GLU A 559 1.42 24.66 -11.81
CA GLU A 559 0.83 24.68 -13.14
C GLU A 559 0.45 23.28 -13.63
N ASP A 560 1.34 22.29 -13.45
CA ASP A 560 1.10 20.92 -13.89
C ASP A 560 -0.06 20.28 -13.12
N VAL A 561 -0.08 20.45 -11.79
CA VAL A 561 -1.13 19.91 -10.92
C VAL A 561 -2.48 20.56 -11.23
N GLN A 562 -2.54 21.87 -11.42
CA GLN A 562 -3.76 22.58 -11.77
C GLN A 562 -4.30 22.14 -13.14
N SER A 563 -3.44 22.03 -14.15
CA SER A 563 -3.82 21.52 -15.48
C SER A 563 -4.34 20.09 -15.39
N ALA A 564 -3.65 19.21 -14.66
CA ALA A 564 -4.09 17.82 -14.43
C ALA A 564 -5.41 17.74 -13.69
N LEU A 565 -5.66 18.62 -12.72
CA LEU A 565 -6.92 18.70 -12.00
C LEU A 565 -8.08 19.06 -12.93
N GLN A 566 -7.92 20.09 -13.81
CA GLN A 566 -8.96 20.44 -14.77
C GLN A 566 -9.30 19.28 -15.71
N GLN A 567 -8.30 18.54 -16.18
CA GLN A 567 -8.50 17.34 -16.98
C GLN A 567 -9.22 16.22 -16.21
N ALA A 568 -8.91 16.03 -14.92
CA ALA A 568 -9.55 15.04 -14.07
C ALA A 568 -11.04 15.36 -13.84
N ILE A 569 -11.36 16.63 -13.56
CA ILE A 569 -12.73 17.11 -13.41
C ILE A 569 -13.52 16.91 -14.71
N GLN A 570 -12.93 17.24 -15.85
CA GLN A 570 -13.57 17.04 -17.14
C GLN A 570 -13.83 15.56 -17.42
N LEU A 571 -12.83 14.71 -17.24
CA LEU A 571 -12.98 13.26 -17.42
C LEU A 571 -14.10 12.68 -16.55
N ARG A 572 -14.16 13.08 -15.27
CA ARG A 572 -15.24 12.62 -14.37
C ARG A 572 -16.59 13.05 -14.86
N ARG A 573 -16.75 14.33 -15.25
CA ARG A 573 -18.01 14.87 -15.79
C ARG A 573 -18.45 14.14 -17.06
N ASP A 574 -17.52 13.87 -17.97
CA ASP A 574 -17.79 13.14 -19.19
C ASP A 574 -18.29 11.72 -18.88
N VAL A 575 -17.60 11.02 -17.95
CA VAL A 575 -17.98 9.66 -17.52
C VAL A 575 -19.33 9.65 -16.80
N GLU A 576 -19.67 10.69 -16.03
CA GLU A 576 -20.98 10.80 -15.38
C GLU A 576 -22.11 11.11 -16.38
N ALA A 577 -21.84 11.95 -17.37
CA ALA A 577 -22.85 12.38 -18.34
C ALA A 577 -23.10 11.33 -19.45
N GLU A 578 -22.01 10.72 -19.96
CA GLU A 578 -22.07 9.81 -21.12
C GLU A 578 -21.98 8.34 -20.73
N GLY A 579 -21.59 8.02 -19.47
CA GLY A 579 -21.29 6.68 -19.00
C GLY A 579 -19.98 6.14 -19.57
N LEU A 580 -19.81 4.82 -19.38
CA LEU A 580 -18.72 4.04 -19.97
C LEU A 580 -19.34 3.00 -20.94
N ARG A 581 -18.54 2.53 -21.89
CA ARG A 581 -18.98 1.53 -22.85
C ARG A 581 -18.26 0.20 -22.65
N CYS A 582 -19.03 -0.84 -22.33
CA CYS A 582 -18.56 -2.22 -22.25
C CYS A 582 -18.97 -3.00 -23.51
N SER A 583 -18.12 -3.91 -23.99
CA SER A 583 -18.42 -4.79 -25.12
C SER A 583 -19.26 -6.01 -24.73
N SER A 584 -19.40 -6.28 -23.42
CA SER A 584 -20.20 -7.39 -22.90
C SER A 584 -20.60 -7.14 -21.44
N PRO A 585 -21.65 -7.79 -20.94
CA PRO A 585 -22.05 -7.74 -19.52
C PRO A 585 -20.93 -8.11 -18.55
N SER A 586 -20.03 -9.02 -18.91
CA SER A 586 -18.89 -9.43 -18.06
C SER A 586 -17.87 -8.31 -17.77
N MET A 587 -17.88 -7.23 -18.55
CA MET A 587 -17.01 -6.08 -18.38
C MET A 587 -17.59 -4.98 -17.48
N VAL A 588 -18.86 -5.07 -17.09
CA VAL A 588 -19.54 -4.06 -16.26
C VAL A 588 -18.79 -3.76 -14.97
N GLY A 589 -18.18 -4.78 -14.36
CA GLY A 589 -17.35 -4.58 -13.19
C GLY A 589 -16.12 -3.68 -13.42
N GLN A 590 -15.55 -3.68 -14.63
CA GLN A 590 -14.47 -2.73 -14.98
C GLN A 590 -15.00 -1.30 -15.11
N ALA A 591 -16.19 -1.13 -15.69
CA ALA A 591 -16.81 0.19 -15.81
C ALA A 591 -17.07 0.82 -14.43
N PHE A 592 -17.67 0.07 -13.50
CA PHE A 592 -17.86 0.57 -12.13
C PHE A 592 -16.52 0.99 -11.48
N ARG A 593 -15.48 0.14 -11.57
CA ARG A 593 -14.17 0.45 -11.00
C ARG A 593 -13.54 1.69 -11.62
N TRP A 594 -13.56 1.84 -12.95
CA TRP A 594 -12.95 3.01 -13.61
C TRP A 594 -13.79 4.28 -13.42
N ARG A 595 -15.11 4.19 -13.27
CA ARG A 595 -15.93 5.30 -12.78
C ARG A 595 -15.51 5.76 -11.38
N HIS A 596 -15.28 4.83 -10.46
CA HIS A 596 -14.75 5.15 -9.13
C HIS A 596 -13.35 5.79 -9.20
N MET A 597 -12.49 5.30 -10.09
CA MET A 597 -11.13 5.84 -10.23
C MET A 597 -11.10 7.27 -10.79
N THR A 598 -12.12 7.73 -11.53
CA THR A 598 -12.22 9.15 -11.90
C THR A 598 -12.34 10.04 -10.66
N TRP A 599 -13.17 9.64 -9.69
CA TRP A 599 -13.30 10.33 -8.42
C TRP A 599 -12.02 10.29 -7.58
N VAL A 600 -11.31 9.16 -7.54
CA VAL A 600 -10.07 9.03 -6.77
C VAL A 600 -8.98 9.93 -7.37
N SER A 601 -8.84 9.96 -8.69
CA SER A 601 -7.85 10.81 -9.35
C SER A 601 -8.15 12.31 -9.14
N GLU A 602 -9.42 12.72 -9.23
CA GLU A 602 -9.84 14.09 -8.91
C GLU A 602 -9.57 14.43 -7.44
N ALA A 603 -9.88 13.52 -6.51
CA ALA A 603 -9.68 13.73 -5.08
C ALA A 603 -8.20 13.97 -4.72
N VAL A 604 -7.28 13.16 -5.27
CA VAL A 604 -5.83 13.33 -5.06
C VAL A 604 -5.35 14.65 -5.65
N LEU A 605 -5.76 14.99 -6.88
CA LEU A 605 -5.35 16.22 -7.54
C LEU A 605 -5.93 17.47 -6.87
N THR A 606 -7.21 17.44 -6.43
CA THR A 606 -7.83 18.55 -5.69
C THR A 606 -7.11 18.78 -4.36
N ALA A 607 -6.76 17.69 -3.65
CA ALA A 607 -6.04 17.79 -2.38
C ALA A 607 -4.61 18.33 -2.59
N LEU A 608 -3.94 17.90 -3.65
CA LEU A 608 -2.59 18.35 -3.99
C LEU A 608 -2.58 19.82 -4.44
N ASP A 609 -3.53 20.24 -5.29
CA ASP A 609 -3.69 21.63 -5.70
C ASP A 609 -3.99 22.51 -4.48
N HIS A 610 -4.95 22.10 -3.63
CA HIS A 610 -5.24 22.81 -2.39
C HIS A 610 -3.99 22.99 -1.52
N TYR A 611 -3.22 21.92 -1.31
CA TYR A 611 -1.98 21.95 -0.53
C TYR A 611 -0.97 22.97 -1.08
N ILE A 612 -0.73 22.93 -2.38
CA ILE A 612 0.20 23.84 -3.06
C ILE A 612 -0.29 25.30 -2.99
N GLN A 613 -1.58 25.54 -3.22
CA GLN A 613 -2.18 26.89 -3.17
C GLN A 613 -2.16 27.51 -1.78
N GLN A 614 -2.18 26.68 -0.73
CA GLN A 614 -2.01 27.13 0.67
C GLN A 614 -0.54 27.36 1.04
N GLY A 615 0.40 27.25 0.08
CA GLY A 615 1.83 27.45 0.28
C GLY A 615 2.54 26.23 0.85
N GLY A 616 1.93 25.03 0.74
CA GLY A 616 2.53 23.77 1.15
C GLY A 616 3.80 23.46 0.36
N GLY A 617 4.83 22.98 1.05
CA GLY A 617 6.14 22.66 0.49
C GLY A 617 6.37 21.17 0.28
N SER A 618 7.60 20.84 -0.12
CA SER A 618 8.03 19.46 -0.37
C SER A 618 8.09 18.66 0.92
N ARG A 619 7.40 17.52 0.94
CA ARG A 619 7.42 16.59 2.08
C ARG A 619 7.24 15.15 1.63
N GLY A 620 7.77 14.22 2.41
CA GLY A 620 7.64 12.78 2.09
C GLY A 620 8.10 12.50 0.67
N ALA A 621 7.27 11.80 -0.07
CA ALA A 621 7.58 11.38 -1.44
C ALA A 621 7.15 12.38 -2.53
N ARG A 622 6.86 13.64 -2.17
CA ARG A 622 6.52 14.67 -3.16
C ARG A 622 7.44 15.89 -3.04
N ALA A 623 8.16 16.18 -4.11
CA ALA A 623 8.89 17.43 -4.26
C ALA A 623 7.96 18.43 -4.94
N ILE A 624 7.58 19.48 -4.21
CA ILE A 624 6.92 20.65 -4.75
C ILE A 624 8.00 21.56 -5.32
N CYS A 625 7.95 21.78 -6.63
CA CYS A 625 8.97 22.54 -7.37
C CYS A 625 8.38 23.83 -7.92
N SER A 626 9.16 24.93 -7.86
CA SER A 626 8.75 26.25 -8.29
C SER A 626 9.98 27.07 -8.68
N ALA A 627 9.84 28.05 -9.59
CA ALA A 627 10.89 29.00 -9.90
C ALA A 627 11.36 29.81 -8.67
N GLN A 628 10.52 29.93 -7.65
CA GLN A 628 10.80 30.60 -6.37
C GLN A 628 11.36 29.64 -5.31
N GLY A 629 11.56 28.37 -5.64
CA GLY A 629 12.13 27.39 -4.72
C GLY A 629 13.50 27.81 -4.18
N THR A 630 13.83 27.40 -2.96
CA THR A 630 15.03 27.84 -2.24
C THR A 630 16.31 27.16 -2.73
N ARG A 631 16.21 25.87 -3.12
CA ARG A 631 17.34 25.04 -3.54
C ARG A 631 17.00 24.21 -4.77
N SER A 632 18.00 23.90 -5.58
CA SER A 632 17.94 22.89 -6.62
C SER A 632 18.73 21.66 -6.18
N PRO A 633 18.33 20.45 -6.56
CA PRO A 633 19.21 19.30 -6.45
C PRO A 633 20.51 19.56 -7.21
N GLU A 634 21.59 19.02 -6.70
CA GLU A 634 22.91 19.14 -7.30
C GLU A 634 23.13 18.00 -8.30
N ALA A 635 23.87 18.30 -9.40
CA ALA A 635 24.35 17.28 -10.33
C ALA A 635 25.64 17.77 -10.99
N LEU A 636 26.51 16.82 -11.35
CA LEU A 636 27.81 17.17 -11.94
C LEU A 636 27.67 17.70 -13.39
N HIS A 637 26.86 17.05 -14.21
CA HIS A 637 26.70 17.33 -15.63
C HIS A 637 25.25 17.32 -16.12
N GLU A 638 24.30 17.58 -15.24
CA GLU A 638 22.88 17.67 -15.55
C GLU A 638 22.31 18.98 -15.00
N ASP A 639 21.52 19.67 -15.81
CA ASP A 639 20.78 20.83 -15.32
C ASP A 639 19.52 20.37 -14.60
N LEU A 640 19.49 20.61 -13.28
CA LEU A 640 18.37 20.31 -12.38
C LEU A 640 17.65 21.58 -11.89
N SER A 641 17.91 22.74 -12.49
CA SER A 641 17.35 24.04 -12.06
C SER A 641 15.81 24.07 -12.07
N ARG A 642 15.16 23.32 -12.96
CA ARG A 642 13.70 23.18 -12.99
C ARG A 642 13.09 22.44 -11.78
N TYR A 643 13.91 21.71 -11.00
CA TYR A 643 13.49 20.98 -9.81
C TYR A 643 13.75 21.80 -8.53
N ARG A 644 13.62 23.12 -8.60
CA ARG A 644 13.83 24.00 -7.43
C ARG A 644 12.81 23.69 -6.35
N PHE A 645 13.33 23.26 -5.24
CA PHE A 645 12.61 22.72 -4.08
C PHE A 645 11.99 23.83 -3.25
N VAL A 646 10.69 23.74 -3.00
CA VAL A 646 9.96 24.55 -2.00
C VAL A 646 10.00 23.82 -0.67
N GLU A 647 10.47 24.48 0.38
CA GLU A 647 10.59 23.87 1.70
C GLU A 647 9.21 23.70 2.37
N GLU A 648 9.03 22.59 3.11
CA GLU A 648 7.87 22.35 3.96
C GLU A 648 7.74 23.41 5.04
N GLN A 649 6.52 23.86 5.32
CA GLN A 649 6.25 24.81 6.39
C GLN A 649 5.92 24.05 7.69
N PRO A 650 6.28 24.58 8.87
CA PRO A 650 5.98 23.92 10.13
C PRO A 650 4.48 23.58 10.32
N LYS A 651 3.57 24.46 9.88
CA LYS A 651 2.12 24.23 9.94
C LYS A 651 1.67 22.98 9.19
N ASP A 652 2.35 22.64 8.09
CA ASP A 652 1.97 21.52 7.24
C ASP A 652 2.11 20.17 7.97
N ARG A 653 2.96 20.10 9.00
CA ARG A 653 3.17 18.93 9.84
C ARG A 653 2.07 18.71 10.87
N ASP A 654 1.41 19.79 11.28
CA ASP A 654 0.42 19.82 12.34
C ASP A 654 -1.02 19.67 11.82
N GLU A 655 -1.18 19.49 10.50
CA GLU A 655 -2.47 19.39 9.84
C GLU A 655 -2.54 18.17 8.93
N LYS A 656 -3.72 17.53 8.89
CA LYS A 656 -4.10 16.53 7.89
C LYS A 656 -5.18 17.10 6.96
N LEU A 657 -5.13 16.71 5.68
CA LEU A 657 -6.11 17.12 4.70
C LEU A 657 -7.28 16.16 4.68
N ILE A 658 -8.48 16.70 4.83
CA ILE A 658 -9.74 15.95 4.75
C ILE A 658 -10.38 16.22 3.39
N VAL A 659 -10.76 15.15 2.71
CA VAL A 659 -11.36 15.19 1.38
C VAL A 659 -12.78 14.66 1.44
N ARG A 660 -13.73 15.43 0.88
CA ARG A 660 -15.16 15.10 0.86
C ARG A 660 -15.70 15.22 -0.56
N ARG A 661 -16.55 14.29 -0.95
CA ARG A 661 -17.38 14.44 -2.13
C ARG A 661 -18.61 15.28 -1.77
N THR A 662 -18.94 16.23 -2.62
CA THR A 662 -20.17 17.04 -2.57
C THR A 662 -20.90 16.96 -3.90
N GLU A 663 -22.08 17.59 -4.00
CA GLU A 663 -22.81 17.67 -5.27
C GLU A 663 -22.00 18.38 -6.37
N ASP A 664 -21.20 19.38 -6.00
CA ASP A 664 -20.40 20.17 -6.94
C ASP A 664 -19.06 19.53 -7.34
N GLY A 665 -18.65 18.43 -6.67
CA GLY A 665 -17.33 17.78 -6.87
C GLY A 665 -16.61 17.51 -5.54
N ILE A 666 -15.28 17.60 -5.56
CA ILE A 666 -14.43 17.35 -4.39
C ILE A 666 -14.15 18.65 -3.64
N LYS A 667 -14.30 18.62 -2.31
CA LYS A 667 -13.88 19.68 -1.39
C LYS A 667 -12.79 19.18 -0.45
N VAL A 668 -11.84 20.07 -0.14
CA VAL A 668 -10.71 19.80 0.77
C VAL A 668 -10.73 20.82 1.91
N SER A 669 -10.40 20.34 3.10
CA SER A 669 -10.19 21.18 4.29
C SER A 669 -9.01 20.64 5.10
N ALA A 670 -8.29 21.52 5.78
CA ALA A 670 -7.27 21.15 6.76
C ALA A 670 -7.91 20.90 8.13
N GLN A 671 -7.42 19.89 8.83
CA GLN A 671 -7.79 19.57 10.20
C GLN A 671 -6.53 19.42 11.04
N PRO A 672 -6.41 20.09 12.20
CA PRO A 672 -5.30 19.89 13.11
C PRO A 672 -5.20 18.44 13.58
N VAL A 673 -3.96 17.95 13.73
CA VAL A 673 -3.66 16.65 14.34
C VAL A 673 -3.28 16.83 15.81
N ASP A 674 -3.61 15.85 16.65
CA ASP A 674 -3.14 15.83 18.03
C ASP A 674 -1.79 15.13 18.14
N LEU A 675 -0.75 15.90 18.34
CA LEU A 675 0.63 15.41 18.52
C LEU A 675 1.01 15.20 20.00
N ARG A 676 0.11 15.45 20.94
CA ARG A 676 0.40 15.33 22.37
C ARG A 676 0.17 13.89 22.85
N PRO A 677 1.16 13.31 23.56
CA PRO A 677 1.01 12.00 24.16
C PRO A 677 -0.06 12.05 25.27
N THR A 678 -1.28 11.62 24.98
CA THR A 678 -2.35 11.45 25.97
C THR A 678 -2.26 10.07 26.61
N VAL A 679 -1.12 9.75 27.24
CA VAL A 679 -0.98 8.51 28.01
C VAL A 679 -1.42 8.77 29.44
N ALA A 680 -2.65 8.38 29.76
CA ALA A 680 -3.12 8.43 31.14
C ALA A 680 -2.33 7.40 31.98
N ARG A 681 -1.61 7.86 32.99
CA ARG A 681 -1.10 6.98 34.04
C ARG A 681 -2.22 6.77 35.04
N GLU A 682 -2.87 5.62 34.95
CA GLU A 682 -3.88 5.21 35.93
C GLU A 682 -3.29 4.15 36.86
N PHE A 683 -3.64 4.25 38.13
CA PHE A 683 -3.36 3.17 39.09
C PHE A 683 -4.27 1.98 38.76
N PHE A 684 -3.75 0.76 39.01
CA PHE A 684 -4.48 -0.47 38.73
C PHE A 684 -5.90 -0.46 39.36
N GLU A 685 -6.03 -0.05 40.62
CA GLU A 685 -7.27 -0.04 41.35
C GLU A 685 -8.35 0.82 40.69
N LYS A 686 -7.95 1.99 40.15
CA LYS A 686 -8.86 2.89 39.43
C LYS A 686 -9.16 2.36 38.02
N GLY A 687 -8.13 1.93 37.29
CA GLY A 687 -8.25 1.39 35.95
C GLY A 687 -8.99 0.07 35.91
N TRP A 688 -8.81 -0.79 36.93
CA TRP A 688 -9.51 -2.07 37.03
C TRP A 688 -11.01 -1.91 37.16
N GLY A 689 -11.48 -1.01 38.02
CA GLY A 689 -12.93 -0.72 38.13
C GLY A 689 -13.52 -0.22 36.81
N ALA A 690 -12.82 0.70 36.11
CA ALA A 690 -13.26 1.20 34.81
C ALA A 690 -13.27 0.09 33.74
N TYR A 691 -12.29 -0.81 33.75
CA TYR A 691 -12.24 -1.97 32.86
C TYR A 691 -13.44 -2.91 33.06
N LEU A 692 -13.75 -3.26 34.30
CA LEU A 692 -14.88 -4.13 34.60
C LEU A 692 -16.23 -3.57 34.14
N VAL A 693 -16.41 -2.25 34.19
CA VAL A 693 -17.62 -1.59 33.68
C VAL A 693 -17.68 -1.61 32.16
N LYS A 694 -16.55 -1.57 31.46
CA LYS A 694 -16.49 -1.53 29.99
C LYS A 694 -16.60 -2.92 29.32
N GLU A 695 -16.13 -3.96 29.97
CA GLU A 695 -16.07 -5.32 29.41
C GLU A 695 -17.21 -6.24 29.94
N GLY A 696 -17.93 -5.83 30.98
CA GLY A 696 -19.13 -6.48 31.48
C GLY A 696 -20.38 -5.99 30.79
#